data_4f3dbe94fc7a5b93d9dc389ec0d0371b
#
_entry.id   4f3dbe94fc7a5b93d9dc389ec0d0371b
#
_cell.length_a   1.000
_cell.length_b   1.000
_cell.length_c   1.000
_cell.angle_alpha   90.00
_cell.angle_beta   90.00
_cell.angle_gamma   90.00
#
_symmetry.space_group_name_H-M   'P 1'
#
loop_
_entity.id
_entity.type
_entity.pdbx_description
1 polymer ?
#
loop_
_entity_poly.entity_id
_entity_poly.type
_entity_poly.pdbx_seq_one_letter_code
_entity_poly.pdbx_strand_id
1 'polypeptide(L)'
;MQNANAVGERIIGRGRQEMDKRYLSESSILKEIKYYIDTNFYNYAVMIDGAWGSGKTYFVKNVLLKKIESNEKRVLYVSLYGISNIQELGKKLYLDYLLKDKSKLVTEHTELVENVIGTIIDIGSPFMGKLGDIDIKEKKIKNIVQNTVKHICPMKNCVLIFDDLERCDCSIQDILGYINGFVEQAGMKVIIIANQEELRKKIDAQTLAMQIRAVIGKDETLDFTEPGNGQLVKYLISMQNKQPENEKIKKVSLNVAKERVARVFGVESEYEHIREKIVGTVFHYNPDTKKVMSNLIQKNFTYNTNDRRQLEKNINYLAESMEKAKHVNFRTFQFFLQKIDKLLQVLDGEDYENKDFIYKRVILSCWDSCILFKTGKLKDDWNDAEYREGVKFRVRVIEDYIKYSWLNVEKGKRVFKKFDVEETRTKLLKNDSINLLQDKWYRADSDDFIVNNMNAVIENARNGMYDIGSYDKILQIFLQIYTAGFDIEYIDRLIKAMCEGIETKSATGILDCIGTMSWESKKTEQLYKQYIRKLQEVYNKSMEKKSEDDLNIFLKEDNWAQKIYDYCLNVKHPQKQEDYTKKLSPFLKALDVKTLIGKLETSNGENLQKFASVLRLVYPLQYNPNAFIEDNEERKKLCLAMKHCKENETQLIRKFQYQIIEEYLLKFTDFEESAKE
;
A
#
# COMPACT_ATOMS: atom_id res chain seq x y z
N MET A 1 19.99 -16.00 -37.83
CA MET A 1 20.19 -15.51 -36.47
C MET A 1 18.85 -15.26 -35.70
N GLN A 2 17.68 -15.59 -36.26
CA GLN A 2 16.39 -15.41 -35.55
C GLN A 2 15.87 -16.66 -34.80
N ASN A 3 16.53 -17.81 -34.91
CA ASN A 3 16.10 -19.07 -34.28
C ASN A 3 16.84 -19.40 -32.96
N ALA A 4 17.82 -18.61 -32.53
CA ALA A 4 18.55 -18.86 -31.28
C ALA A 4 17.88 -18.24 -30.04
N ASN A 5 17.10 -17.15 -30.21
CA ASN A 5 16.41 -16.50 -29.08
C ASN A 5 15.12 -17.24 -28.64
N ALA A 6 14.49 -17.99 -29.55
CA ALA A 6 13.28 -18.74 -29.24
C ALA A 6 13.54 -20.04 -28.44
N VAL A 7 14.77 -20.54 -28.45
CA VAL A 7 15.15 -21.75 -27.71
C VAL A 7 15.53 -21.41 -26.26
N GLY A 8 16.13 -20.23 -26.01
CA GLY A 8 16.47 -19.76 -24.66
C GLY A 8 15.22 -19.47 -23.79
N GLU A 9 14.19 -18.86 -24.35
CA GLU A 9 12.93 -18.60 -23.63
C GLU A 9 12.10 -19.86 -23.39
N ARG A 10 12.21 -20.89 -24.28
CA ARG A 10 11.52 -22.17 -24.09
C ARG A 10 12.15 -23.08 -23.03
N ILE A 11 13.43 -22.90 -22.71
CA ILE A 11 14.11 -23.71 -21.69
C ILE A 11 13.86 -23.12 -20.30
N ILE A 12 13.68 -21.79 -20.17
CA ILE A 12 13.34 -21.14 -18.88
C ILE A 12 11.85 -21.26 -18.55
N GLY A 13 10.99 -21.44 -19.56
CA GLY A 13 9.52 -21.52 -19.40
C GLY A 13 8.93 -22.92 -19.11
N ARG A 14 9.72 -24.00 -19.16
CA ARG A 14 9.20 -25.38 -19.00
C ARG A 14 9.48 -26.04 -17.65
N GLY A 15 9.90 -25.31 -16.63
CA GLY A 15 10.29 -25.88 -15.34
C GLY A 15 9.40 -25.54 -14.13
N ARG A 16 8.24 -24.91 -14.29
CA ARG A 16 7.31 -24.71 -13.19
C ARG A 16 5.90 -25.11 -13.57
N GLN A 17 5.64 -26.41 -13.64
CA GLN A 17 4.35 -26.87 -13.18
C GLN A 17 4.33 -26.48 -11.68
N GLU A 18 3.47 -25.51 -11.29
CA GLU A 18 3.04 -25.37 -9.91
C GLU A 18 2.51 -26.76 -9.53
N MET A 19 3.31 -27.53 -8.78
CA MET A 19 2.81 -28.74 -8.13
C MET A 19 1.61 -28.27 -7.34
N ASP A 20 0.45 -28.81 -7.64
CA ASP A 20 -0.81 -28.52 -6.96
C ASP A 20 -0.60 -28.80 -5.47
N LYS A 21 -0.28 -27.75 -4.70
CA LYS A 21 0.02 -27.85 -3.26
C LYS A 21 -1.29 -28.21 -2.60
N ARG A 22 -1.52 -29.50 -2.34
CA ARG A 22 -2.70 -29.95 -1.57
C ARG A 22 -2.56 -29.48 -0.14
N TYR A 23 -3.27 -28.42 0.18
CA TYR A 23 -3.36 -27.92 1.54
C TYR A 23 -4.19 -28.86 2.41
N LEU A 24 -3.64 -29.25 3.54
CA LEU A 24 -4.34 -30.05 4.53
C LEU A 24 -5.04 -29.14 5.55
N SER A 25 -6.21 -29.57 6.04
CA SER A 25 -6.85 -28.92 7.16
C SER A 25 -6.02 -29.07 8.44
N GLU A 26 -6.18 -28.17 9.40
CA GLU A 26 -5.50 -28.27 10.72
C GLU A 26 -5.74 -29.63 11.39
N SER A 27 -6.96 -30.16 11.30
CA SER A 27 -7.31 -31.46 11.85
C SER A 27 -6.59 -32.64 11.17
N SER A 28 -6.41 -32.54 9.84
CA SER A 28 -5.65 -33.54 9.08
C SER A 28 -4.16 -33.50 9.44
N ILE A 29 -3.56 -32.29 9.50
CA ILE A 29 -2.17 -32.14 9.93
C ILE A 29 -1.95 -32.71 11.33
N LEU A 30 -2.85 -32.43 12.26
CA LEU A 30 -2.78 -32.99 13.63
C LEU A 30 -2.82 -34.50 13.63
N LYS A 31 -3.69 -35.12 12.81
CA LYS A 31 -3.81 -36.58 12.71
C LYS A 31 -2.52 -37.20 12.16
N GLU A 32 -1.97 -36.63 11.09
CA GLU A 32 -0.74 -37.15 10.48
C GLU A 32 0.49 -36.97 11.40
N ILE A 33 0.60 -35.81 12.08
CA ILE A 33 1.69 -35.61 13.05
C ILE A 33 1.56 -36.55 14.22
N LYS A 34 0.35 -36.83 14.73
CA LYS A 34 0.14 -37.81 15.78
C LYS A 34 0.60 -39.20 15.31
N TYR A 35 0.20 -39.63 14.11
CA TYR A 35 0.63 -40.86 13.53
C TYR A 35 2.16 -40.97 13.40
N TYR A 36 2.82 -39.89 12.92
CA TYR A 36 4.27 -39.79 12.86
C TYR A 36 4.93 -39.96 14.24
N ILE A 37 4.39 -39.33 15.28
CA ILE A 37 4.93 -39.38 16.65
C ILE A 37 4.78 -40.76 17.25
N ASP A 38 3.66 -41.44 16.99
CA ASP A 38 3.34 -42.74 17.58
C ASP A 38 3.98 -43.93 16.86
N THR A 39 4.50 -43.70 15.64
CA THR A 39 5.10 -44.74 14.80
C THR A 39 6.62 -44.75 14.91
N ASN A 40 7.22 -45.90 15.23
CA ASN A 40 8.65 -45.98 15.56
C ASN A 40 9.61 -46.14 14.39
N PHE A 41 9.15 -46.47 13.18
CA PHE A 41 10.07 -46.70 12.06
C PHE A 41 10.27 -45.53 11.09
N TYR A 42 9.82 -44.34 11.45
CA TYR A 42 10.14 -43.12 10.66
C TYR A 42 11.42 -42.47 11.18
N ASN A 43 12.50 -42.55 10.40
CA ASN A 43 13.81 -41.97 10.68
C ASN A 43 14.04 -40.69 9.87
N TYR A 44 13.04 -39.80 9.82
CA TYR A 44 13.11 -38.49 9.17
C TYR A 44 12.33 -37.43 9.95
N ALA A 45 12.64 -36.19 9.75
CA ALA A 45 11.87 -35.06 10.28
C ALA A 45 10.64 -34.82 9.43
N VAL A 46 9.57 -34.28 10.03
CA VAL A 46 8.43 -33.71 9.29
C VAL A 46 8.50 -32.20 9.29
N MET A 47 8.04 -31.58 8.21
CA MET A 47 8.04 -30.12 8.08
C MET A 47 6.62 -29.59 7.96
N ILE A 48 6.32 -28.51 8.70
CA ILE A 48 5.12 -27.70 8.53
C ILE A 48 5.53 -26.45 7.75
N ASP A 49 5.19 -26.42 6.47
CA ASP A 49 5.47 -25.31 5.56
C ASP A 49 4.29 -24.34 5.49
N GLY A 50 4.57 -23.05 5.34
CA GLY A 50 3.57 -22.03 5.08
C GLY A 50 4.18 -20.63 5.02
N ALA A 51 3.45 -19.68 4.45
CA ALA A 51 3.90 -18.31 4.28
C ALA A 51 4.15 -17.59 5.62
N TRP A 52 4.94 -16.51 5.59
CA TRP A 52 5.13 -15.66 6.76
C TRP A 52 3.81 -15.03 7.21
N GLY A 53 3.56 -15.08 8.52
CA GLY A 53 2.34 -14.52 9.11
C GLY A 53 1.08 -15.36 8.89
N SER A 54 1.18 -16.56 8.29
CA SER A 54 0.06 -17.49 8.09
C SER A 54 -0.47 -18.13 9.38
N GLY A 55 0.18 -17.91 10.54
CA GLY A 55 -0.26 -18.45 11.81
C GLY A 55 0.35 -19.79 12.20
N LYS A 56 1.37 -20.33 11.48
CA LYS A 56 2.05 -21.59 11.81
C LYS A 56 2.45 -21.70 13.29
N THR A 57 3.20 -20.72 13.78
CA THR A 57 3.65 -20.65 15.17
C THR A 57 2.48 -20.65 16.16
N TYR A 58 1.40 -19.93 15.83
CA TYR A 58 0.19 -19.92 16.64
C TYR A 58 -0.48 -21.29 16.69
N PHE A 59 -0.66 -21.93 15.54
CA PHE A 59 -1.18 -23.30 15.44
C PHE A 59 -0.35 -24.28 16.27
N VAL A 60 0.98 -24.21 16.12
CA VAL A 60 1.87 -25.10 16.87
C VAL A 60 1.75 -24.87 18.37
N LYS A 61 1.87 -23.63 18.84
CA LYS A 61 1.85 -23.32 20.29
C LYS A 61 0.49 -23.54 20.95
N ASN A 62 -0.60 -23.23 20.26
CA ASN A 62 -1.93 -23.23 20.88
C ASN A 62 -2.75 -24.48 20.60
N VAL A 63 -2.41 -25.24 19.55
CA VAL A 63 -3.16 -26.42 19.13
C VAL A 63 -2.29 -27.68 19.19
N LEU A 64 -1.16 -27.69 18.46
CA LEU A 64 -0.32 -28.89 18.33
C LEU A 64 0.36 -29.27 19.65
N LEU A 65 1.02 -28.32 20.33
CA LEU A 65 1.70 -28.62 21.62
C LEU A 65 0.75 -29.18 22.65
N LYS A 66 -0.43 -28.57 22.83
CA LYS A 66 -1.44 -29.04 23.77
C LYS A 66 -1.89 -30.49 23.45
N LYS A 67 -1.96 -30.81 22.16
CA LYS A 67 -2.39 -32.12 21.71
C LYS A 67 -1.31 -33.19 21.93
N ILE A 68 -0.04 -32.85 21.75
CA ILE A 68 1.10 -33.78 21.98
C ILE A 68 1.32 -33.97 23.48
N GLU A 69 1.31 -32.92 24.28
CA GLU A 69 1.53 -33.00 25.74
C GLU A 69 0.44 -33.77 26.45
N SER A 70 -0.81 -33.79 25.96
CA SER A 70 -1.89 -34.62 26.51
C SER A 70 -1.65 -36.12 26.37
N ASN A 71 -0.67 -36.54 25.55
CA ASN A 71 -0.29 -37.94 25.32
C ASN A 71 0.97 -38.33 26.09
N GLU A 72 1.29 -37.67 27.21
CA GLU A 72 2.43 -37.97 28.11
C GLU A 72 3.82 -37.86 27.46
N LYS A 73 3.91 -37.33 26.23
CA LYS A 73 5.18 -37.07 25.56
C LYS A 73 5.67 -35.65 25.86
N ARG A 74 6.92 -35.53 26.27
CA ARG A 74 7.56 -34.23 26.48
C ARG A 74 7.85 -33.61 25.15
N VAL A 75 7.59 -32.30 25.02
CA VAL A 75 7.87 -31.51 23.81
C VAL A 75 8.86 -30.42 24.14
N LEU A 76 9.93 -30.32 23.35
CA LEU A 76 10.88 -29.20 23.40
C LEU A 76 10.66 -28.33 22.18
N TYR A 77 10.26 -27.10 22.40
CA TYR A 77 10.01 -26.12 21.35
C TYR A 77 11.09 -25.04 21.35
N VAL A 78 11.83 -24.89 20.24
CA VAL A 78 12.90 -23.89 20.10
C VAL A 78 12.67 -23.08 18.84
N SER A 79 12.63 -21.76 18.98
CA SER A 79 12.73 -20.84 17.84
C SER A 79 14.20 -20.64 17.47
N LEU A 80 14.50 -20.84 16.20
CA LEU A 80 15.83 -20.66 15.60
C LEU A 80 16.11 -19.19 15.21
N TYR A 81 15.14 -18.31 15.42
CA TYR A 81 15.31 -16.88 15.14
C TYR A 81 16.49 -16.30 15.91
N GLY A 82 17.46 -15.73 15.19
CA GLY A 82 18.64 -15.07 15.74
C GLY A 82 19.72 -16.03 16.29
N ILE A 83 19.56 -17.35 16.14
CA ILE A 83 20.60 -18.32 16.51
C ILE A 83 21.76 -18.17 15.53
N SER A 84 22.97 -17.88 16.06
CA SER A 84 24.15 -17.58 15.28
C SER A 84 25.09 -18.79 15.09
N ASN A 85 25.00 -19.79 15.96
CA ASN A 85 25.80 -21.00 15.88
C ASN A 85 25.12 -22.20 16.57
N ILE A 86 25.63 -23.41 16.30
CA ILE A 86 25.08 -24.66 16.80
C ILE A 86 25.23 -24.80 18.33
N GLN A 87 26.31 -24.26 18.91
CA GLN A 87 26.54 -24.29 20.35
C GLN A 87 25.45 -23.51 21.10
N GLU A 88 25.04 -22.37 20.58
CA GLU A 88 23.93 -21.58 21.12
C GLU A 88 22.59 -22.36 21.05
N LEU A 89 22.35 -23.07 19.94
CA LEU A 89 21.18 -23.93 19.79
C LEU A 89 21.19 -25.07 20.82
N GLY A 90 22.36 -25.70 20.99
CA GLY A 90 22.52 -26.77 21.99
C GLY A 90 22.24 -26.28 23.41
N LYS A 91 22.78 -25.11 23.79
CA LYS A 91 22.50 -24.44 25.09
C LYS A 91 21.00 -24.27 25.30
N LYS A 92 20.34 -23.68 24.31
CA LYS A 92 18.93 -23.34 24.41
C LYS A 92 18.06 -24.59 24.57
N LEU A 93 18.32 -25.63 23.78
CA LEU A 93 17.64 -26.90 23.88
C LEU A 93 17.80 -27.51 25.28
N TYR A 94 19.01 -27.50 25.81
CA TYR A 94 19.31 -28.08 27.13
C TYR A 94 18.65 -27.30 28.27
N LEU A 95 18.69 -25.96 28.19
CA LEU A 95 18.02 -25.10 29.17
C LEU A 95 16.49 -25.31 29.14
N ASP A 96 15.87 -25.38 27.97
CA ASP A 96 14.44 -25.66 27.84
C ASP A 96 14.06 -27.03 28.40
N TYR A 97 14.93 -28.01 28.22
CA TYR A 97 14.74 -29.33 28.81
C TYR A 97 14.78 -29.30 30.34
N LEU A 98 15.76 -28.61 30.93
CA LEU A 98 15.90 -28.47 32.39
C LEU A 98 14.74 -27.68 33.00
N LEU A 99 14.33 -26.57 32.38
CA LEU A 99 13.26 -25.72 32.90
C LEU A 99 11.89 -26.40 32.90
N LYS A 100 11.67 -27.34 32.01
CA LYS A 100 10.42 -28.14 31.98
C LYS A 100 10.39 -29.26 33.02
N ASP A 101 11.52 -29.64 33.63
CA ASP A 101 11.60 -30.64 34.68
C ASP A 101 11.62 -29.99 36.07
N LYS A 102 10.45 -29.47 36.49
CA LYS A 102 10.27 -28.83 37.81
C LYS A 102 10.69 -29.67 39.00
N SER A 103 10.78 -30.97 38.86
CA SER A 103 11.18 -31.91 39.94
C SER A 103 12.69 -31.84 40.20
N LYS A 104 13.51 -31.36 39.30
CA LYS A 104 14.98 -31.31 39.41
C LYS A 104 15.55 -29.94 39.77
N LEU A 105 14.74 -28.87 39.72
CA LEU A 105 15.16 -27.49 40.04
C LEU A 105 15.21 -27.20 41.56
N VAL A 106 14.73 -28.07 42.42
CA VAL A 106 14.56 -27.79 43.86
C VAL A 106 15.72 -28.28 44.70
N THR A 107 16.66 -29.05 44.18
CA THR A 107 17.79 -29.54 44.96
C THR A 107 19.13 -29.16 44.37
N GLU A 108 19.81 -28.22 45.04
CA GLU A 108 21.26 -28.02 45.11
C GLU A 108 22.03 -28.08 43.78
N HIS A 109 22.55 -26.99 43.32
CA HIS A 109 23.65 -26.85 42.35
C HIS A 109 23.42 -25.87 41.18
N THR A 110 23.18 -24.60 41.49
CA THR A 110 23.28 -23.54 40.48
C THR A 110 24.69 -23.39 39.89
N GLU A 111 25.73 -23.60 40.70
CA GLU A 111 27.14 -23.55 40.22
C GLU A 111 27.53 -24.75 39.36
N LEU A 112 26.96 -25.94 39.62
CA LEU A 112 27.21 -27.13 38.80
C LEU A 112 26.51 -27.03 37.43
N VAL A 113 25.35 -26.40 37.37
CA VAL A 113 24.63 -26.18 36.09
C VAL A 113 25.42 -25.25 35.16
N GLU A 114 25.98 -24.16 35.68
CA GLU A 114 26.80 -23.26 34.89
C GLU A 114 28.10 -23.88 34.39
N ASN A 115 28.78 -24.65 35.25
CA ASN A 115 30.02 -25.38 34.90
C ASN A 115 29.78 -26.53 33.92
N VAL A 116 28.69 -27.27 34.07
CA VAL A 116 28.29 -28.34 33.13
C VAL A 116 27.86 -27.80 31.79
N ILE A 117 27.11 -26.71 31.77
CA ILE A 117 26.73 -26.02 30.54
C ILE A 117 28.00 -25.49 29.84
N GLY A 118 28.92 -24.86 30.55
CA GLY A 118 30.19 -24.40 29.98
C GLY A 118 30.99 -25.55 29.34
N THR A 119 31.10 -26.67 30.02
CA THR A 119 31.87 -27.83 29.54
C THR A 119 31.22 -28.57 28.37
N ILE A 120 29.88 -28.66 28.30
CA ILE A 120 29.14 -29.25 27.16
C ILE A 120 29.29 -28.38 25.92
N ILE A 121 29.43 -27.10 26.08
CA ILE A 121 29.57 -26.13 25.01
C ILE A 121 30.93 -26.19 24.38
N ASP A 122 31.98 -26.36 25.18
CA ASP A 122 33.36 -26.46 24.67
C ASP A 122 33.62 -27.79 23.94
N ILE A 123 32.82 -28.83 24.16
CA ILE A 123 32.93 -30.14 23.52
C ILE A 123 32.16 -30.24 22.18
N GLY A 124 31.39 -29.23 21.82
CA GLY A 124 30.94 -28.98 20.44
C GLY A 124 29.81 -29.82 19.85
N SER A 125 29.38 -30.94 20.38
CA SER A 125 28.18 -31.67 19.97
C SER A 125 27.90 -32.91 20.85
N PRO A 126 26.67 -33.10 21.33
CA PRO A 126 26.30 -34.33 22.04
C PRO A 126 26.30 -35.60 21.15
N PHE A 127 26.54 -35.46 19.85
CA PHE A 127 26.44 -36.51 18.85
C PHE A 127 27.73 -36.79 18.08
N MET A 128 28.86 -36.17 18.43
CA MET A 128 30.12 -36.54 17.81
C MET A 128 30.59 -37.90 18.35
N GLY A 129 30.42 -38.93 17.54
CA GLY A 129 30.80 -40.29 17.79
C GLY A 129 32.32 -40.56 17.91
N LYS A 130 33.14 -39.55 18.23
CA LYS A 130 34.57 -39.69 18.46
C LYS A 130 34.98 -39.07 19.80
N LEU A 131 34.40 -39.57 20.87
CA LEU A 131 34.92 -39.37 22.22
C LEU A 131 36.22 -40.18 22.47
N GLY A 132 36.71 -40.86 21.45
CA GLY A 132 37.93 -41.71 21.56
C GLY A 132 39.28 -40.95 21.48
N ASP A 133 39.32 -39.75 20.87
CA ASP A 133 40.56 -39.08 20.57
C ASP A 133 40.86 -37.81 21.42
N ILE A 134 40.05 -37.53 22.43
CA ILE A 134 40.36 -36.43 23.36
C ILE A 134 41.11 -37.01 24.57
N ASP A 135 42.38 -36.73 24.66
CA ASP A 135 43.28 -37.07 25.77
C ASP A 135 42.89 -36.23 27.02
N ILE A 136 41.83 -36.63 27.68
CA ILE A 136 41.35 -35.96 28.88
C ILE A 136 42.18 -36.39 30.07
N LYS A 137 43.25 -35.63 30.37
CA LYS A 137 44.20 -35.91 31.45
C LYS A 137 43.65 -35.78 32.88
N GLU A 138 42.45 -35.32 33.08
CA GLU A 138 41.90 -35.16 34.44
C GLU A 138 40.69 -36.06 34.71
N LYS A 139 40.82 -36.95 35.69
CA LYS A 139 39.82 -37.86 36.18
C LYS A 139 38.50 -37.18 36.58
N LYS A 140 38.53 -35.94 37.01
CA LYS A 140 37.35 -35.12 37.38
C LYS A 140 36.49 -34.77 36.18
N ILE A 141 37.10 -34.34 35.05
CA ILE A 141 36.41 -33.97 33.83
C ILE A 141 35.77 -35.23 33.19
N LYS A 142 36.43 -36.36 33.26
CA LYS A 142 35.92 -37.63 32.74
C LYS A 142 34.63 -38.08 33.47
N ASN A 143 34.53 -37.87 34.78
CA ASN A 143 33.35 -38.17 35.58
C ASN A 143 32.20 -37.16 35.31
N ILE A 144 32.51 -35.90 35.12
CA ILE A 144 31.52 -34.88 34.74
C ILE A 144 30.93 -35.16 33.36
N VAL A 145 31.79 -35.46 32.37
CA VAL A 145 31.38 -35.84 31.01
C VAL A 145 30.54 -37.08 30.98
N GLN A 146 30.95 -38.17 31.72
CA GLN A 146 30.18 -39.39 31.79
C GLN A 146 28.82 -39.23 32.50
N ASN A 147 28.77 -38.38 33.51
CA ASN A 147 27.49 -38.05 34.18
C ASN A 147 26.62 -37.18 33.28
N THR A 148 27.18 -36.24 32.54
CA THR A 148 26.49 -35.39 31.59
C THR A 148 25.93 -36.16 30.40
N VAL A 149 26.68 -37.13 29.85
CA VAL A 149 26.20 -38.05 28.80
C VAL A 149 25.03 -38.90 29.29
N LYS A 150 25.06 -39.36 30.57
CA LYS A 150 23.90 -40.04 31.19
C LYS A 150 22.66 -39.14 31.32
N HIS A 151 22.83 -37.83 31.47
CA HIS A 151 21.73 -36.87 31.56
C HIS A 151 21.20 -36.40 30.21
N ILE A 152 21.95 -36.55 29.11
CA ILE A 152 21.49 -36.33 27.73
C ILE A 152 20.60 -37.47 27.23
N CYS A 153 20.81 -38.69 27.74
CA CYS A 153 19.97 -39.86 27.44
C CYS A 153 18.46 -39.69 27.70
N PRO A 154 17.99 -38.89 28.68
CA PRO A 154 16.55 -38.68 28.91
C PRO A 154 15.80 -37.95 27.79
N MET A 155 16.48 -37.24 26.87
CA MET A 155 15.83 -36.55 25.75
C MET A 155 15.24 -37.48 24.68
N LYS A 156 15.63 -38.78 24.67
CA LYS A 156 15.13 -39.74 23.66
C LYS A 156 13.61 -39.87 23.60
N ASN A 157 12.91 -39.55 24.68
CA ASN A 157 11.44 -39.60 24.72
C ASN A 157 10.78 -38.22 24.43
N CYS A 158 11.55 -37.21 24.00
CA CYS A 158 11.04 -35.93 23.67
C CYS A 158 10.72 -35.80 22.18
N VAL A 159 9.70 -35.02 21.87
CA VAL A 159 9.45 -34.50 20.51
C VAL A 159 10.10 -33.15 20.41
N LEU A 160 10.98 -32.99 19.45
CA LEU A 160 11.66 -31.68 19.18
C LEU A 160 10.89 -30.88 18.14
N ILE A 161 10.68 -29.60 18.39
CA ILE A 161 10.05 -28.70 17.46
C ILE A 161 10.97 -27.50 17.24
N PHE A 162 11.44 -27.32 15.99
CA PHE A 162 12.26 -26.21 15.56
C PHE A 162 11.44 -25.25 14.71
N ASP A 163 11.30 -23.99 15.16
CA ASP A 163 10.54 -22.95 14.46
C ASP A 163 11.46 -21.86 13.89
N ASP A 164 10.98 -21.14 12.86
CA ASP A 164 11.68 -20.04 12.22
C ASP A 164 13.03 -20.42 11.58
N LEU A 165 13.14 -21.61 10.97
CA LEU A 165 14.40 -22.09 10.38
C LEU A 165 14.95 -21.12 9.32
N GLU A 166 14.10 -20.50 8.51
CA GLU A 166 14.50 -19.51 7.51
C GLU A 166 15.09 -18.21 8.09
N ARG A 167 14.87 -17.97 9.40
CA ARG A 167 15.34 -16.76 10.12
C ARG A 167 16.56 -17.01 10.97
N CYS A 168 17.12 -18.19 10.89
CA CYS A 168 18.35 -18.50 11.58
C CYS A 168 19.53 -17.76 10.94
N ASP A 169 20.44 -17.23 11.76
CA ASP A 169 21.66 -16.55 11.29
C ASP A 169 22.81 -17.53 11.02
N CYS A 170 22.71 -18.75 11.52
CA CYS A 170 23.64 -19.84 11.26
C CYS A 170 23.44 -20.42 9.84
N SER A 171 24.46 -21.13 9.34
CA SER A 171 24.35 -21.93 8.12
C SER A 171 23.19 -22.92 8.25
N ILE A 172 22.27 -22.86 7.28
CA ILE A 172 21.11 -23.78 7.28
C ILE A 172 21.55 -25.21 7.11
N GLN A 173 22.64 -25.47 6.37
CA GLN A 173 23.25 -26.80 6.21
C GLN A 173 23.72 -27.35 7.55
N ASP A 174 24.39 -26.54 8.37
CA ASP A 174 24.88 -26.96 9.68
C ASP A 174 23.74 -27.28 10.63
N ILE A 175 22.67 -26.46 10.64
CA ILE A 175 21.49 -26.71 11.46
C ILE A 175 20.74 -27.96 11.02
N LEU A 176 20.54 -28.13 9.72
CA LEU A 176 19.90 -29.34 9.22
C LEU A 176 20.74 -30.59 9.49
N GLY A 177 22.06 -30.49 9.36
CA GLY A 177 23.00 -31.57 9.79
C GLY A 177 22.86 -31.86 11.28
N TYR A 178 22.76 -30.85 12.13
CA TYR A 178 22.56 -31.00 13.56
C TYR A 178 21.19 -31.67 13.88
N ILE A 179 20.13 -31.25 13.21
CA ILE A 179 18.80 -31.85 13.31
C ILE A 179 18.82 -33.32 12.88
N ASN A 180 19.55 -33.63 11.81
CA ASN A 180 19.69 -35.00 11.32
C ASN A 180 20.32 -35.94 12.39
N GLY A 181 21.25 -35.44 13.20
CA GLY A 181 21.79 -36.17 14.32
C GLY A 181 20.72 -36.60 15.34
N PHE A 182 19.71 -35.78 15.60
CA PHE A 182 18.59 -36.18 16.47
C PHE A 182 17.71 -37.23 15.81
N VAL A 183 17.48 -37.13 14.52
CA VAL A 183 16.60 -38.04 13.80
C VAL A 183 17.24 -39.41 13.57
N GLU A 184 18.40 -39.42 12.89
CA GLU A 184 19.06 -40.69 12.49
C GLU A 184 19.80 -41.37 13.64
N GLN A 185 20.57 -40.60 14.44
CA GLN A 185 21.42 -41.20 15.47
C GLN A 185 20.69 -41.42 16.80
N ALA A 186 19.83 -40.47 17.19
CA ALA A 186 19.10 -40.56 18.45
C ALA A 186 17.69 -41.14 18.31
N GLY A 187 17.17 -41.34 17.10
CA GLY A 187 15.82 -41.85 16.84
C GLY A 187 14.70 -40.98 17.39
N MET A 188 14.94 -39.67 17.49
CA MET A 188 13.98 -38.72 18.06
C MET A 188 12.99 -38.22 16.99
N LYS A 189 11.79 -37.86 17.44
CA LYS A 189 10.78 -37.26 16.58
C LYS A 189 11.03 -35.76 16.47
N VAL A 190 11.17 -35.27 15.23
CA VAL A 190 11.50 -33.89 14.95
C VAL A 190 10.47 -33.29 14.03
N ILE A 191 9.96 -32.09 14.39
CA ILE A 191 9.04 -31.30 13.62
C ILE A 191 9.73 -29.95 13.31
N ILE A 192 9.84 -29.62 12.04
CA ILE A 192 10.43 -28.36 11.57
C ILE A 192 9.28 -27.44 11.11
N ILE A 193 9.31 -26.20 11.54
CA ILE A 193 8.35 -25.18 11.10
C ILE A 193 9.13 -24.13 10.30
N ALA A 194 8.78 -23.96 9.04
CA ALA A 194 9.53 -23.04 8.17
C ALA A 194 8.63 -22.45 7.08
N ASN A 195 9.12 -21.41 6.43
CA ASN A 195 8.69 -20.99 5.11
C ASN A 195 9.65 -21.60 4.10
N GLN A 196 9.22 -22.70 3.46
CA GLN A 196 10.04 -23.47 2.53
C GLN A 196 10.53 -22.63 1.35
N GLU A 197 9.71 -21.72 0.84
CA GLU A 197 10.09 -20.86 -0.29
C GLU A 197 11.22 -19.89 0.09
N GLU A 198 11.14 -19.27 1.26
CA GLU A 198 12.19 -18.36 1.74
C GLU A 198 13.46 -19.12 2.13
N LEU A 199 13.31 -20.31 2.71
CA LEU A 199 14.41 -21.19 3.04
C LEU A 199 15.19 -21.58 1.76
N ARG A 200 14.48 -22.00 0.72
CA ARG A 200 15.04 -22.30 -0.58
C ARG A 200 15.76 -21.11 -1.19
N LYS A 201 15.12 -19.92 -1.23
CA LYS A 201 15.75 -18.70 -1.75
C LYS A 201 17.06 -18.37 -1.02
N LYS A 202 17.08 -18.55 0.31
CA LYS A 202 18.28 -18.27 1.12
C LYS A 202 19.42 -19.23 0.80
N ILE A 203 19.14 -20.53 0.73
CA ILE A 203 20.15 -21.55 0.40
C ILE A 203 20.65 -21.38 -1.02
N ASP A 204 19.75 -21.28 -2.01
CA ASP A 204 20.11 -21.15 -3.41
C ASP A 204 20.93 -19.86 -3.65
N ALA A 205 20.60 -18.76 -2.96
CA ALA A 205 21.36 -17.51 -3.05
C ALA A 205 22.76 -17.63 -2.43
N GLN A 206 22.90 -18.30 -1.29
CA GLN A 206 24.20 -18.55 -0.66
C GLN A 206 25.07 -19.48 -1.51
N THR A 207 24.52 -20.56 -2.03
CA THR A 207 25.19 -21.49 -2.93
C THR A 207 25.62 -20.80 -4.22
N LEU A 208 24.73 -20.04 -4.85
CA LEU A 208 25.04 -19.27 -6.06
C LEU A 208 26.19 -18.26 -5.81
N ALA A 209 26.18 -17.56 -4.67
CA ALA A 209 27.23 -16.62 -4.33
C ALA A 209 28.60 -17.32 -4.16
N MET A 210 28.62 -18.51 -3.56
CA MET A 210 29.85 -19.32 -3.44
C MET A 210 30.33 -19.84 -4.82
N GLN A 211 29.43 -20.33 -5.65
CA GLN A 211 29.69 -20.79 -7.00
C GLN A 211 30.21 -19.67 -7.91
N ILE A 212 29.61 -18.48 -7.83
CA ILE A 212 30.09 -17.30 -8.53
C ILE A 212 31.52 -16.95 -8.08
N ARG A 213 31.78 -16.95 -6.76
CA ARG A 213 33.17 -16.72 -6.25
C ARG A 213 34.15 -17.75 -6.76
N ALA A 214 33.79 -19.02 -6.83
CA ALA A 214 34.62 -20.10 -7.35
C ALA A 214 34.92 -19.93 -8.85
N VAL A 215 33.95 -19.45 -9.63
CA VAL A 215 34.14 -19.17 -11.07
C VAL A 215 34.97 -17.90 -11.28
N ILE A 216 34.75 -16.86 -10.45
CA ILE A 216 35.49 -15.57 -10.54
C ILE A 216 36.91 -15.71 -10.03
N GLY A 217 37.17 -16.49 -8.98
CA GLY A 217 38.49 -16.65 -8.38
C GLY A 217 39.54 -17.24 -9.35
N LYS A 218 39.13 -17.69 -10.53
CA LYS A 218 40.00 -18.17 -11.61
C LYS A 218 40.02 -17.26 -12.86
N ASP A 219 39.22 -16.18 -12.87
CA ASP A 219 39.09 -15.33 -14.07
C ASP A 219 39.15 -13.86 -13.65
N GLU A 220 40.35 -13.27 -13.81
CA GLU A 220 40.69 -11.88 -13.46
C GLU A 220 39.98 -10.83 -14.35
N THR A 221 39.15 -11.27 -15.30
CA THR A 221 38.51 -10.42 -16.31
C THR A 221 37.03 -10.10 -16.03
N LEU A 222 36.51 -10.38 -14.83
CA LEU A 222 35.09 -10.19 -14.49
C LEU A 222 34.81 -8.77 -13.98
N ASP A 223 33.86 -8.09 -14.65
CA ASP A 223 33.32 -6.79 -14.21
C ASP A 223 31.83 -6.89 -13.87
N PHE A 224 31.46 -6.34 -12.73
CA PHE A 224 30.08 -6.35 -12.17
C PHE A 224 29.33 -5.05 -12.42
N THR A 225 29.73 -4.24 -13.40
CA THR A 225 29.15 -2.89 -13.62
C THR A 225 27.82 -2.85 -14.36
N GLU A 226 27.22 -3.98 -14.77
CA GLU A 226 25.85 -3.95 -15.27
C GLU A 226 24.85 -3.70 -14.14
N PRO A 227 23.92 -2.75 -14.29
CA PRO A 227 22.95 -2.41 -13.26
C PRO A 227 21.88 -3.49 -13.13
N GLY A 228 22.15 -4.47 -12.31
CA GLY A 228 21.09 -5.30 -11.73
C GLY A 228 20.46 -4.52 -10.59
N ASN A 229 19.12 -4.44 -10.54
CA ASN A 229 18.31 -3.71 -9.56
C ASN A 229 18.46 -4.20 -8.10
N GLY A 230 19.62 -4.58 -7.62
CA GLY A 230 19.87 -5.08 -6.27
C GLY A 230 20.85 -4.23 -5.48
N GLN A 231 20.45 -3.82 -4.27
CA GLN A 231 21.34 -3.13 -3.30
C GLN A 231 22.63 -3.90 -2.99
N LEU A 232 22.61 -5.23 -3.11
CA LEU A 232 23.77 -6.12 -2.90
C LEU A 232 24.88 -5.90 -3.94
N VAL A 233 24.54 -5.63 -5.19
CA VAL A 233 25.48 -5.37 -6.26
C VAL A 233 26.20 -4.04 -6.03
N LYS A 234 25.46 -2.99 -5.59
CA LYS A 234 26.04 -1.68 -5.23
C LYS A 234 27.01 -1.77 -4.06
N TYR A 235 26.70 -2.60 -3.05
CA TYR A 235 27.58 -2.81 -1.89
C TYR A 235 28.87 -3.52 -2.26
N LEU A 236 28.81 -4.54 -3.11
CA LEU A 236 30.00 -5.28 -3.59
C LEU A 236 30.89 -4.40 -4.47
N ILE A 237 30.31 -3.55 -5.32
CA ILE A 237 31.04 -2.59 -6.15
C ILE A 237 31.75 -1.53 -5.30
N SER A 238 31.11 -1.06 -4.21
CA SER A 238 31.71 -0.05 -3.31
C SER A 238 32.92 -0.56 -2.54
N MET A 239 33.06 -1.88 -2.35
CA MET A 239 34.24 -2.48 -1.70
C MET A 239 35.40 -2.71 -2.63
N GLN A 240 35.20 -2.74 -3.96
CA GLN A 240 36.28 -2.97 -4.94
C GLN A 240 37.02 -1.69 -5.39
N ASN A 241 36.49 -0.50 -5.10
CA ASN A 241 37.08 0.78 -5.57
C ASN A 241 38.37 1.22 -4.84
N LYS A 242 39.22 0.28 -4.42
CA LYS A 242 40.56 0.57 -3.88
C LYS A 242 41.62 -0.25 -4.59
N GLN A 243 41.77 -0.11 -5.91
CA GLN A 243 42.99 -0.52 -6.61
C GLN A 243 43.31 0.33 -7.84
N PRO A 244 44.57 0.45 -8.27
CA PRO A 244 45.05 1.50 -9.17
C PRO A 244 44.70 1.25 -10.64
N GLU A 245 44.49 2.36 -11.33
CA GLU A 245 44.33 2.44 -12.79
C GLU A 245 45.51 1.80 -13.50
N ASN A 246 45.26 0.80 -14.31
CA ASN A 246 45.89 0.48 -15.60
C ASN A 246 45.84 -1.01 -15.93
N GLU A 247 44.67 -1.48 -16.40
CA GLU A 247 44.58 -2.61 -17.33
C GLU A 247 43.21 -2.65 -17.96
N LYS A 248 43.12 -2.83 -19.29
CA LYS A 248 41.83 -2.99 -20.01
C LYS A 248 41.25 -4.36 -19.67
N ILE A 249 40.50 -4.41 -18.56
CA ILE A 249 39.77 -5.60 -18.11
C ILE A 249 38.61 -5.84 -19.06
N LYS A 250 38.53 -7.02 -19.65
CA LYS A 250 37.33 -7.45 -20.41
C LYS A 250 36.19 -7.66 -19.43
N LYS A 251 35.18 -6.79 -19.48
CA LYS A 251 34.00 -6.82 -18.62
C LYS A 251 33.10 -8.03 -18.95
N VAL A 252 32.81 -8.88 -17.96
CA VAL A 252 31.89 -10.02 -18.09
C VAL A 252 30.66 -9.74 -17.25
N SER A 253 29.48 -9.78 -17.88
CA SER A 253 28.21 -9.49 -17.19
C SER A 253 27.83 -10.57 -16.18
N LEU A 254 27.01 -10.21 -15.17
CA LEU A 254 26.49 -11.15 -14.16
C LEU A 254 25.75 -12.33 -14.82
N ASN A 255 25.10 -12.11 -15.96
CA ASN A 255 24.40 -13.16 -16.70
C ASN A 255 25.37 -14.20 -17.25
N VAL A 256 26.53 -13.78 -17.78
CA VAL A 256 27.60 -14.69 -18.26
C VAL A 256 28.19 -15.46 -17.08
N ALA A 257 28.38 -14.82 -15.92
CA ALA A 257 28.83 -15.53 -14.71
C ALA A 257 27.82 -16.61 -14.28
N LYS A 258 26.52 -16.31 -14.28
CA LYS A 258 25.46 -17.30 -13.99
C LYS A 258 25.42 -18.44 -15.00
N GLU A 259 25.59 -18.17 -16.29
CA GLU A 259 25.68 -19.21 -17.33
C GLU A 259 26.89 -20.12 -17.14
N ARG A 260 28.05 -19.57 -16.77
CA ARG A 260 29.23 -20.35 -16.44
C ARG A 260 29.04 -21.23 -15.21
N VAL A 261 28.37 -20.66 -14.15
CA VAL A 261 28.03 -21.43 -12.95
C VAL A 261 27.10 -22.59 -13.33
N ALA A 262 26.06 -22.35 -14.12
CA ALA A 262 25.13 -23.39 -14.56
C ALA A 262 25.80 -24.51 -15.37
N ARG A 263 26.83 -24.17 -16.19
CA ARG A 263 27.62 -25.15 -16.95
C ARG A 263 28.54 -25.99 -16.07
N VAL A 264 29.11 -25.40 -15.02
CA VAL A 264 30.09 -26.08 -14.14
C VAL A 264 29.44 -26.88 -13.06
N PHE A 265 28.38 -26.33 -12.43
CA PHE A 265 27.76 -26.87 -11.23
C PHE A 265 26.37 -27.45 -11.50
N GLY A 266 25.80 -27.28 -12.71
CA GLY A 266 24.43 -27.65 -13.00
C GLY A 266 23.41 -26.63 -12.54
N VAL A 267 22.11 -26.97 -12.66
CA VAL A 267 20.97 -26.09 -12.32
C VAL A 267 20.18 -26.66 -11.13
N GLU A 268 20.68 -27.72 -10.51
CA GLU A 268 19.98 -28.39 -9.41
C GLU A 268 20.02 -27.55 -8.14
N SER A 269 18.89 -27.56 -7.39
CA SER A 269 18.76 -26.82 -6.13
C SER A 269 19.42 -27.62 -5.00
N GLU A 270 20.43 -27.05 -4.38
CA GLU A 270 21.09 -27.61 -3.19
C GLU A 270 20.07 -27.86 -2.05
N TYR A 271 19.08 -27.00 -1.95
CA TYR A 271 17.99 -27.16 -0.99
C TYR A 271 17.23 -28.49 -1.16
N GLU A 272 16.92 -28.90 -2.40
CA GLU A 272 16.16 -30.11 -2.66
C GLU A 272 16.94 -31.36 -2.20
N HIS A 273 18.25 -31.41 -2.44
CA HIS A 273 19.11 -32.52 -1.99
C HIS A 273 19.18 -32.62 -0.47
N ILE A 274 19.37 -31.48 0.22
CA ILE A 274 19.41 -31.46 1.69
C ILE A 274 18.06 -31.84 2.29
N ARG A 275 16.98 -31.32 1.70
CA ARG A 275 15.62 -31.61 2.15
C ARG A 275 15.30 -33.10 2.03
N GLU A 276 15.56 -33.70 0.89
CA GLU A 276 15.27 -35.11 0.63
C GLU A 276 15.91 -36.02 1.67
N LYS A 277 17.12 -35.71 2.10
CA LYS A 277 17.85 -36.48 3.07
C LYS A 277 17.26 -36.41 4.48
N ILE A 278 16.73 -35.27 4.89
CA ILE A 278 16.36 -35.00 6.30
C ILE A 278 14.86 -34.95 6.52
N VAL A 279 14.11 -34.39 5.56
CA VAL A 279 12.67 -34.15 5.67
C VAL A 279 11.92 -35.16 4.81
N GLY A 280 11.29 -36.16 5.45
CA GLY A 280 10.52 -37.16 4.73
C GLY A 280 9.14 -36.68 4.28
N THR A 281 8.51 -35.81 5.06
CA THR A 281 7.14 -35.31 4.76
C THR A 281 7.02 -33.81 5.01
N VAL A 282 6.39 -33.12 4.07
CA VAL A 282 6.08 -31.69 4.19
C VAL A 282 4.56 -31.50 4.22
N PHE A 283 4.06 -30.90 5.29
CA PHE A 283 2.67 -30.51 5.44
C PHE A 283 2.50 -29.04 5.08
N HIS A 284 1.81 -28.76 3.98
CA HIS A 284 1.51 -27.38 3.59
C HIS A 284 0.35 -26.85 4.45
N TYR A 285 0.69 -25.96 5.38
CA TYR A 285 -0.27 -25.35 6.30
C TYR A 285 -0.98 -24.17 5.63
N ASN A 286 -2.28 -24.32 5.50
CA ASN A 286 -3.16 -23.24 5.07
C ASN A 286 -4.33 -23.15 6.07
N PRO A 287 -4.34 -22.11 6.92
CA PRO A 287 -5.42 -21.96 7.91
C PRO A 287 -6.73 -21.58 7.21
N ASP A 288 -7.84 -21.89 7.88
CA ASP A 288 -9.12 -21.26 7.53
C ASP A 288 -9.04 -19.76 7.83
N THR A 289 -8.73 -18.99 6.77
CA THR A 289 -8.49 -17.55 6.85
C THR A 289 -9.66 -16.83 7.51
N LYS A 290 -10.90 -17.17 7.13
CA LYS A 290 -12.11 -16.53 7.67
C LYS A 290 -12.29 -16.80 9.16
N LYS A 291 -12.08 -18.05 9.56
CA LYS A 291 -12.17 -18.47 10.98
C LYS A 291 -11.12 -17.76 11.84
N VAL A 292 -9.88 -17.68 11.36
CA VAL A 292 -8.81 -16.98 12.09
C VAL A 292 -9.11 -15.49 12.18
N MET A 293 -9.55 -14.86 11.10
CA MET A 293 -9.95 -13.44 11.10
C MET A 293 -11.10 -13.19 12.07
N SER A 294 -12.16 -14.01 12.05
CA SER A 294 -13.29 -13.89 12.97
C SER A 294 -12.83 -14.00 14.43
N ASN A 295 -11.97 -14.96 14.77
CA ASN A 295 -11.41 -15.09 16.11
C ASN A 295 -10.59 -13.86 16.54
N LEU A 296 -9.83 -13.26 15.61
CA LEU A 296 -9.06 -12.04 15.87
C LEU A 296 -9.99 -10.83 16.07
N ILE A 297 -11.04 -10.71 15.28
CA ILE A 297 -12.07 -9.65 15.45
C ILE A 297 -12.72 -9.81 16.83
N GLN A 298 -13.18 -11.01 17.17
CA GLN A 298 -13.82 -11.29 18.48
C GLN A 298 -12.91 -10.94 19.65
N LYS A 299 -11.63 -11.27 19.56
CA LYS A 299 -10.65 -10.98 20.61
C LYS A 299 -10.37 -9.48 20.78
N ASN A 300 -10.33 -8.72 19.71
CA ASN A 300 -9.96 -7.30 19.75
C ASN A 300 -11.16 -6.37 19.99
N PHE A 301 -12.37 -6.77 19.56
CA PHE A 301 -13.60 -5.96 19.67
C PHE A 301 -14.60 -6.62 20.64
N THR A 302 -14.15 -6.94 21.84
CA THR A 302 -14.98 -7.59 22.88
C THR A 302 -16.08 -6.67 23.41
N TYR A 303 -15.81 -5.36 23.50
CA TYR A 303 -16.68 -4.37 24.12
C TYR A 303 -17.57 -3.63 23.13
N ASN A 304 -17.20 -3.56 21.84
CA ASN A 304 -17.99 -2.90 20.80
C ASN A 304 -18.65 -3.93 19.87
N THR A 305 -19.89 -4.26 20.19
CA THR A 305 -20.66 -5.26 19.41
C THR A 305 -21.06 -4.78 18.03
N ASN A 306 -21.23 -3.45 17.82
CA ASN A 306 -21.55 -2.88 16.52
C ASN A 306 -20.36 -2.98 15.57
N ASP A 307 -19.18 -2.53 15.99
CA ASP A 307 -17.97 -2.59 15.18
C ASP A 307 -17.61 -4.02 14.81
N ARG A 308 -17.70 -4.92 15.79
CA ARG A 308 -17.53 -6.35 15.55
C ARG A 308 -18.47 -6.85 14.46
N ARG A 309 -19.76 -6.52 14.54
CA ARG A 309 -20.75 -6.91 13.53
C ARG A 309 -20.43 -6.37 12.15
N GLN A 310 -20.01 -5.10 12.07
CA GLN A 310 -19.63 -4.48 10.80
C GLN A 310 -18.39 -5.13 10.17
N LEU A 311 -17.38 -5.47 10.97
CA LEU A 311 -16.19 -6.19 10.51
C LEU A 311 -16.54 -7.62 10.04
N GLU A 312 -17.37 -8.35 10.80
CA GLU A 312 -17.81 -9.71 10.46
C GLU A 312 -18.66 -9.75 9.19
N LYS A 313 -19.53 -8.75 8.95
CA LYS A 313 -20.28 -8.61 7.67
C LYS A 313 -19.36 -8.55 6.45
N ASN A 314 -18.17 -7.99 6.59
CA ASN A 314 -17.22 -7.78 5.51
C ASN A 314 -16.12 -8.85 5.41
N ILE A 315 -16.15 -9.90 6.25
CA ILE A 315 -15.09 -10.90 6.39
C ILE A 315 -14.76 -11.62 5.08
N ASN A 316 -15.75 -11.86 4.22
CA ASN A 316 -15.55 -12.49 2.92
C ASN A 316 -14.64 -11.64 2.03
N TYR A 317 -14.92 -10.34 1.91
CA TYR A 317 -14.08 -9.44 1.15
C TYR A 317 -12.67 -9.34 1.73
N LEU A 318 -12.56 -9.22 3.07
CA LEU A 318 -11.27 -9.11 3.75
C LEU A 318 -10.39 -10.33 3.47
N ALA A 319 -10.95 -11.54 3.53
CA ALA A 319 -10.24 -12.79 3.22
C ALA A 319 -9.86 -12.88 1.74
N GLU A 320 -10.81 -12.64 0.81
CA GLU A 320 -10.55 -12.68 -0.63
C GLU A 320 -9.50 -11.66 -1.09
N SER A 321 -9.51 -10.47 -0.53
CA SER A 321 -8.50 -9.43 -0.84
C SER A 321 -7.09 -9.89 -0.46
N MET A 322 -6.94 -10.60 0.65
CA MET A 322 -5.69 -11.19 1.13
C MET A 322 -5.17 -12.26 0.15
N GLU A 323 -6.06 -13.12 -0.32
CA GLU A 323 -5.73 -14.18 -1.29
C GLU A 323 -5.36 -13.59 -2.66
N LYS A 324 -6.18 -12.65 -3.19
CA LYS A 324 -5.92 -11.96 -4.47
C LYS A 324 -4.59 -11.18 -4.45
N ALA A 325 -4.24 -10.62 -3.31
CA ALA A 325 -2.95 -9.95 -3.12
C ALA A 325 -1.77 -10.91 -2.98
N LYS A 326 -2.00 -12.23 -2.90
CA LYS A 326 -1.00 -13.27 -2.55
C LYS A 326 -0.24 -12.93 -1.26
N HIS A 327 -0.96 -12.34 -0.30
CA HIS A 327 -0.38 -11.82 0.96
C HIS A 327 -1.19 -12.32 2.17
N VAL A 328 -1.25 -13.64 2.35
CA VAL A 328 -1.92 -14.26 3.51
C VAL A 328 -1.05 -14.06 4.75
N ASN A 329 -1.30 -12.94 5.46
CA ASN A 329 -0.50 -12.52 6.61
C ASN A 329 -1.38 -11.94 7.74
N PHE A 330 -1.60 -12.71 8.79
CA PHE A 330 -2.43 -12.28 9.92
C PHE A 330 -1.82 -11.17 10.78
N ARG A 331 -0.50 -10.91 10.67
CA ARG A 331 0.11 -9.71 11.29
C ARG A 331 -0.37 -8.44 10.58
N THR A 332 -0.55 -8.50 9.26
CA THR A 332 -1.17 -7.41 8.50
C THR A 332 -2.62 -7.22 8.91
N PHE A 333 -3.35 -8.29 9.17
CA PHE A 333 -4.72 -8.21 9.65
C PHE A 333 -4.80 -7.62 11.07
N GLN A 334 -3.91 -8.00 11.98
CA GLN A 334 -3.82 -7.37 13.30
C GLN A 334 -3.48 -5.88 13.21
N PHE A 335 -2.57 -5.49 12.31
CA PHE A 335 -2.27 -4.10 12.04
C PHE A 335 -3.50 -3.36 11.53
N PHE A 336 -4.27 -3.94 10.62
CA PHE A 336 -5.54 -3.40 10.17
C PHE A 336 -6.53 -3.21 11.33
N LEU A 337 -6.70 -4.21 12.21
CA LEU A 337 -7.60 -4.09 13.36
C LEU A 337 -7.23 -2.93 14.28
N GLN A 338 -5.94 -2.66 14.50
CA GLN A 338 -5.47 -1.51 15.24
C GLN A 338 -5.75 -0.17 14.55
N LYS A 339 -5.67 -0.13 13.21
CA LYS A 339 -5.94 1.08 12.44
C LYS A 339 -7.42 1.37 12.30
N ILE A 340 -8.22 0.33 12.05
CA ILE A 340 -9.66 0.49 11.84
C ILE A 340 -10.39 0.92 13.12
N ASP A 341 -9.94 0.50 14.30
CA ASP A 341 -10.55 0.87 15.58
C ASP A 341 -10.72 2.40 15.72
N LYS A 342 -9.65 3.18 15.47
CA LYS A 342 -9.73 4.65 15.50
C LYS A 342 -10.64 5.26 14.45
N LEU A 343 -10.70 4.65 13.27
CA LEU A 343 -11.59 5.14 12.20
C LEU A 343 -13.06 4.88 12.52
N LEU A 344 -13.37 3.74 13.15
CA LEU A 344 -14.73 3.41 13.59
C LEU A 344 -15.19 4.33 14.73
N GLN A 345 -14.31 4.70 15.67
CA GLN A 345 -14.59 5.70 16.70
C GLN A 345 -14.97 7.07 16.09
N VAL A 346 -14.31 7.48 15.00
CA VAL A 346 -14.68 8.72 14.29
C VAL A 346 -16.06 8.59 13.64
N LEU A 347 -16.40 7.41 13.10
CA LEU A 347 -17.73 7.16 12.50
C LEU A 347 -18.83 7.11 13.56
N ASP A 348 -18.58 6.52 14.73
CA ASP A 348 -19.56 6.42 15.80
C ASP A 348 -19.91 7.78 16.43
N GLY A 349 -18.98 8.74 16.35
CA GLY A 349 -19.15 10.10 16.86
C GLY A 349 -20.03 11.00 15.98
N GLU A 350 -20.50 10.53 14.83
CA GLU A 350 -21.28 11.31 13.87
C GLU A 350 -22.58 10.58 13.48
N ASP A 351 -23.58 11.34 13.10
CA ASP A 351 -24.84 10.79 12.60
C ASP A 351 -24.86 10.79 11.06
N TYR A 352 -25.08 9.60 10.49
CA TYR A 352 -25.13 9.37 9.05
C TYR A 352 -26.43 8.66 8.67
N GLU A 353 -27.05 9.06 7.55
CA GLU A 353 -28.23 8.39 6.99
C GLU A 353 -27.88 6.99 6.46
N ASN A 354 -26.71 6.83 5.86
CA ASN A 354 -26.26 5.60 5.21
C ASN A 354 -25.14 4.91 5.98
N LYS A 355 -25.30 4.77 7.29
CA LYS A 355 -24.25 4.30 8.21
C LYS A 355 -23.58 3.01 7.77
N ASP A 356 -24.34 1.96 7.45
CA ASP A 356 -23.80 0.66 6.99
C ASP A 356 -22.95 0.78 5.71
N PHE A 357 -23.33 1.65 4.80
CA PHE A 357 -22.58 1.90 3.56
C PHE A 357 -21.24 2.56 3.84
N ILE A 358 -21.22 3.57 4.71
CA ILE A 358 -20.00 4.29 5.07
C ILE A 358 -19.03 3.37 5.82
N TYR A 359 -19.54 2.61 6.81
CA TYR A 359 -18.75 1.60 7.51
C TYR A 359 -18.07 0.65 6.54
N LYS A 360 -18.83 0.11 5.58
CA LYS A 360 -18.28 -0.77 4.56
C LYS A 360 -17.18 -0.09 3.77
N ARG A 361 -17.40 1.13 3.23
CA ARG A 361 -16.38 1.88 2.46
C ARG A 361 -15.10 2.12 3.26
N VAL A 362 -15.23 2.55 4.52
CA VAL A 362 -14.09 2.82 5.40
C VAL A 362 -13.32 1.53 5.73
N ILE A 363 -14.03 0.45 6.06
CA ILE A 363 -13.43 -0.87 6.35
C ILE A 363 -12.63 -1.37 5.14
N LEU A 364 -13.24 -1.36 3.94
CA LEU A 364 -12.61 -1.88 2.73
C LEU A 364 -11.41 -1.01 2.32
N SER A 365 -11.54 0.31 2.35
CA SER A 365 -10.44 1.23 2.04
C SER A 365 -9.27 1.08 3.02
N CYS A 366 -9.55 0.98 4.32
CA CYS A 366 -8.52 0.77 5.33
C CYS A 366 -7.80 -0.55 5.12
N TRP A 367 -8.53 -1.64 4.86
CA TRP A 367 -7.94 -2.95 4.62
C TRP A 367 -7.06 -3.00 3.39
N ASP A 368 -7.56 -2.55 2.25
CA ASP A 368 -6.79 -2.51 1.00
C ASP A 368 -5.52 -1.65 1.14
N SER A 369 -5.63 -0.51 1.82
CA SER A 369 -4.49 0.36 2.08
C SER A 369 -3.46 -0.28 3.03
N CYS A 370 -3.91 -1.04 4.04
CA CYS A 370 -3.01 -1.82 4.90
C CYS A 370 -2.24 -2.90 4.13
N ILE A 371 -2.90 -3.63 3.22
CA ILE A 371 -2.24 -4.60 2.35
C ILE A 371 -1.20 -3.92 1.46
N LEU A 372 -1.58 -2.81 0.79
CA LEU A 372 -0.67 -2.06 -0.08
C LEU A 372 0.54 -1.52 0.70
N PHE A 373 0.33 -0.99 1.90
CA PHE A 373 1.39 -0.50 2.77
C PHE A 373 2.36 -1.61 3.18
N LYS A 374 1.85 -2.74 3.67
CA LYS A 374 2.67 -3.88 4.12
C LYS A 374 3.37 -4.62 2.99
N THR A 375 2.88 -4.52 1.76
CA THR A 375 3.53 -5.08 0.56
C THR A 375 4.45 -4.08 -0.15
N GLY A 376 4.61 -2.85 0.36
CA GLY A 376 5.43 -1.80 -0.26
C GLY A 376 4.86 -1.26 -1.58
N LYS A 377 3.58 -1.49 -1.85
CA LYS A 377 2.89 -1.08 -3.09
C LYS A 377 2.03 0.17 -2.93
N LEU A 378 1.99 0.77 -1.74
CA LEU A 378 1.22 1.99 -1.49
C LEU A 378 1.98 3.18 -2.07
N LYS A 379 1.56 3.65 -3.24
CA LYS A 379 2.14 4.80 -3.94
C LYS A 379 1.50 6.09 -3.45
N ASP A 380 2.29 7.17 -3.43
CA ASP A 380 1.81 8.52 -3.21
C ASP A 380 1.53 9.18 -4.58
N ASP A 381 0.38 8.86 -5.15
CA ASP A 381 -0.06 9.29 -6.47
C ASP A 381 -1.32 10.17 -6.39
N TRP A 382 -1.57 10.75 -5.20
CA TRP A 382 -2.68 11.65 -4.97
C TRP A 382 -2.43 13.00 -5.68
N ASN A 383 -3.25 13.27 -6.71
CA ASN A 383 -3.50 14.64 -7.13
C ASN A 383 -4.49 15.23 -6.11
N ASP A 384 -5.17 16.31 -6.33
CA ASP A 384 -6.07 16.97 -5.36
C ASP A 384 -7.28 16.15 -4.88
N ALA A 385 -7.42 14.91 -5.33
CA ALA A 385 -8.52 14.04 -4.97
C ALA A 385 -8.46 13.57 -3.49
N GLU A 386 -9.57 13.63 -2.79
CA GLU A 386 -9.71 13.12 -1.42
C GLU A 386 -9.98 11.61 -1.39
N TYR A 387 -10.60 11.06 -2.44
CA TYR A 387 -10.84 9.63 -2.64
C TYR A 387 -10.86 9.30 -4.14
N ARG A 388 -10.67 8.04 -4.47
CA ARG A 388 -10.70 7.52 -5.84
C ARG A 388 -11.51 6.22 -5.89
N GLU A 389 -12.41 6.16 -6.86
CA GLU A 389 -13.10 4.94 -7.22
C GLU A 389 -12.35 4.21 -8.33
N GLY A 390 -12.34 2.89 -8.28
CA GLY A 390 -11.65 2.04 -9.25
C GLY A 390 -11.72 0.58 -8.82
N VAL A 391 -10.77 -0.23 -9.27
CA VAL A 391 -10.65 -1.64 -8.85
C VAL A 391 -10.56 -1.76 -7.32
N LYS A 392 -9.97 -0.74 -6.67
CA LYS A 392 -9.96 -0.56 -5.21
C LYS A 392 -10.41 0.85 -4.87
N PHE A 393 -11.27 0.96 -3.87
CA PHE A 393 -11.68 2.24 -3.34
C PHE A 393 -10.62 2.76 -2.38
N ARG A 394 -10.03 3.91 -2.71
CA ARG A 394 -8.92 4.51 -1.96
C ARG A 394 -9.38 5.84 -1.35
N VAL A 395 -9.01 6.09 -0.09
CA VAL A 395 -9.32 7.32 0.64
C VAL A 395 -8.03 7.92 1.20
N ARG A 396 -7.68 9.14 0.76
CA ARG A 396 -6.41 9.79 1.08
C ARG A 396 -6.17 9.92 2.60
N VAL A 397 -7.15 10.39 3.36
CA VAL A 397 -7.01 10.55 4.81
C VAL A 397 -6.76 9.22 5.54
N ILE A 398 -7.30 8.11 5.02
CA ILE A 398 -7.06 6.76 5.56
C ILE A 398 -5.63 6.30 5.23
N GLU A 399 -5.17 6.52 4.00
CA GLU A 399 -3.80 6.16 3.62
C GLU A 399 -2.75 6.97 4.37
N ASP A 400 -2.96 8.29 4.53
CA ASP A 400 -2.09 9.16 5.34
C ASP A 400 -2.03 8.65 6.79
N TYR A 401 -3.17 8.28 7.35
CA TYR A 401 -3.21 7.69 8.70
C TYR A 401 -2.46 6.36 8.79
N ILE A 402 -2.53 5.51 7.77
CA ILE A 402 -1.80 4.23 7.75
C ILE A 402 -0.29 4.48 7.65
N LYS A 403 0.14 5.42 6.81
CA LYS A 403 1.55 5.77 6.59
C LYS A 403 2.17 6.44 7.82
N TYR A 404 1.51 7.46 8.33
CA TYR A 404 2.10 8.37 9.32
C TYR A 404 1.59 8.14 10.75
N SER A 405 0.63 7.23 10.95
CA SER A 405 0.00 6.91 12.25
C SER A 405 -0.70 8.10 12.92
N TRP A 406 -0.95 9.17 12.19
CA TRP A 406 -1.68 10.35 12.63
C TRP A 406 -2.96 10.52 11.80
N LEU A 407 -4.12 10.54 12.47
CA LEU A 407 -5.42 10.69 11.84
C LEU A 407 -5.91 12.13 11.95
N ASN A 408 -6.11 12.78 10.80
CA ASN A 408 -6.80 14.05 10.76
C ASN A 408 -8.31 13.81 10.85
N VAL A 409 -8.83 13.90 12.07
CA VAL A 409 -10.23 13.56 12.39
C VAL A 409 -11.21 14.47 11.63
N GLU A 410 -10.97 15.78 11.59
CA GLU A 410 -11.86 16.74 10.93
C GLU A 410 -11.93 16.50 9.41
N LYS A 411 -10.78 16.21 8.79
CA LYS A 411 -10.75 15.82 7.38
C LYS A 411 -11.46 14.50 7.15
N GLY A 412 -11.31 13.54 8.05
CA GLY A 412 -12.00 12.25 8.02
C GLY A 412 -13.53 12.44 8.04
N LYS A 413 -14.05 13.17 9.03
CA LYS A 413 -15.49 13.46 9.17
C LYS A 413 -16.06 14.10 7.90
N ARG A 414 -15.37 15.11 7.35
CA ARG A 414 -15.79 15.79 6.13
C ARG A 414 -15.88 14.84 4.93
N VAL A 415 -14.89 13.97 4.74
CA VAL A 415 -14.89 13.00 3.64
C VAL A 415 -15.97 11.95 3.82
N PHE A 416 -16.17 11.44 5.04
CA PHE A 416 -17.21 10.46 5.32
C PHE A 416 -18.62 11.05 5.15
N LYS A 417 -18.83 12.32 5.50
CA LYS A 417 -20.10 13.02 5.23
C LYS A 417 -20.37 13.19 3.72
N LYS A 418 -19.32 13.39 2.90
CA LYS A 418 -19.48 13.37 1.43
C LYS A 418 -20.01 12.01 0.95
N PHE A 419 -19.48 10.89 1.47
CA PHE A 419 -19.98 9.55 1.11
C PHE A 419 -21.46 9.36 1.46
N ASP A 420 -21.90 9.90 2.61
CA ASP A 420 -23.30 9.84 3.04
C ASP A 420 -24.21 10.57 2.05
N VAL A 421 -23.85 11.79 1.72
CA VAL A 421 -24.58 12.62 0.74
C VAL A 421 -24.65 11.95 -0.63
N GLU A 422 -23.50 11.40 -1.11
CA GLU A 422 -23.44 10.71 -2.40
C GLU A 422 -24.32 9.45 -2.43
N GLU A 423 -24.32 8.65 -1.36
CA GLU A 423 -25.17 7.46 -1.29
C GLU A 423 -26.65 7.80 -1.20
N THR A 424 -27.02 8.83 -0.40
CA THR A 424 -28.38 9.33 -0.34
C THR A 424 -28.85 9.76 -1.72
N ARG A 425 -28.02 10.55 -2.43
CA ARG A 425 -28.26 10.95 -3.81
C ARG A 425 -28.42 9.76 -4.76
N THR A 426 -27.55 8.76 -4.66
CA THR A 426 -27.59 7.56 -5.50
C THR A 426 -28.86 6.75 -5.26
N LYS A 427 -29.32 6.65 -4.01
CA LYS A 427 -30.57 5.95 -3.66
C LYS A 427 -31.80 6.69 -4.20
N LEU A 428 -31.81 8.01 -4.11
CA LEU A 428 -32.87 8.82 -4.69
C LEU A 428 -32.93 8.65 -6.22
N LEU A 429 -31.75 8.63 -6.89
CA LEU A 429 -31.66 8.46 -8.34
C LEU A 429 -32.06 7.05 -8.82
N LYS A 430 -31.92 6.00 -8.04
CA LYS A 430 -32.30 4.63 -8.44
C LYS A 430 -33.78 4.45 -8.78
N ASN A 431 -34.65 5.21 -8.12
CA ASN A 431 -36.09 5.22 -8.35
C ASN A 431 -36.55 6.50 -9.07
N ASP A 432 -35.62 7.18 -9.74
CA ASP A 432 -35.90 8.48 -10.31
C ASP A 432 -36.64 8.37 -11.64
N SER A 433 -37.49 9.38 -11.86
CA SER A 433 -38.27 9.58 -13.07
C SER A 433 -37.45 9.62 -14.34
N ILE A 434 -36.14 10.02 -14.27
CA ILE A 434 -35.25 9.98 -15.44
C ILE A 434 -34.99 8.57 -15.95
N ASN A 435 -34.83 7.59 -15.04
CA ASN A 435 -34.67 6.19 -15.43
C ASN A 435 -35.93 5.60 -16.03
N LEU A 436 -37.09 6.02 -15.54
CA LEU A 436 -38.38 5.63 -16.11
C LEU A 436 -38.59 6.23 -17.51
N LEU A 437 -38.16 7.47 -17.73
CA LEU A 437 -38.17 8.08 -19.04
C LEU A 437 -37.18 7.42 -19.98
N GLN A 438 -35.91 7.21 -19.57
CA GLN A 438 -34.86 6.66 -20.41
C GLN A 438 -35.23 5.29 -21.01
N ASP A 439 -35.78 4.38 -20.18
CA ASP A 439 -35.97 2.98 -20.57
C ASP A 439 -37.40 2.66 -21.02
N LYS A 440 -38.38 3.54 -20.72
CA LYS A 440 -39.79 3.18 -20.86
C LYS A 440 -40.68 4.26 -21.49
N TRP A 441 -40.21 5.48 -21.81
CA TRP A 441 -41.08 6.52 -22.30
C TRP A 441 -41.85 6.10 -23.57
N TYR A 442 -41.20 5.43 -24.50
CA TYR A 442 -41.82 4.94 -25.74
C TYR A 442 -42.70 3.66 -25.57
N ARG A 443 -42.77 3.14 -24.33
CA ARG A 443 -43.60 2.02 -23.91
C ARG A 443 -44.70 2.44 -22.93
N ALA A 444 -44.80 3.74 -22.66
CA ALA A 444 -45.80 4.26 -21.73
C ALA A 444 -47.21 4.08 -22.30
N ASP A 445 -48.16 3.74 -21.41
CA ASP A 445 -49.55 3.52 -21.78
C ASP A 445 -50.38 4.84 -21.86
N SER A 446 -49.77 5.97 -21.37
CA SER A 446 -50.45 7.28 -21.39
C SER A 446 -49.44 8.44 -21.42
N ASP A 447 -49.88 9.57 -22.00
CA ASP A 447 -49.11 10.84 -22.00
C ASP A 447 -48.94 11.35 -20.57
N ASP A 448 -49.92 11.16 -19.69
CA ASP A 448 -49.85 11.58 -18.29
C ASP A 448 -48.65 10.94 -17.56
N PHE A 449 -48.32 9.68 -17.86
CA PHE A 449 -47.11 9.04 -17.30
C PHE A 449 -45.86 9.80 -17.69
N ILE A 450 -45.72 10.18 -18.97
CA ILE A 450 -44.55 10.89 -19.51
C ILE A 450 -44.46 12.28 -18.88
N VAL A 451 -45.59 13.02 -18.89
CA VAL A 451 -45.67 14.39 -18.36
C VAL A 451 -45.35 14.45 -16.88
N ASN A 452 -45.90 13.53 -16.07
CA ASN A 452 -45.61 13.47 -14.64
C ASN A 452 -44.14 13.21 -14.35
N ASN A 453 -43.51 12.28 -15.10
CA ASN A 453 -42.08 12.01 -14.92
C ASN A 453 -41.20 13.15 -15.45
N MET A 454 -41.58 13.83 -16.55
CA MET A 454 -40.86 15.02 -17.03
C MET A 454 -40.91 16.15 -15.97
N ASN A 455 -42.04 16.40 -15.36
CA ASN A 455 -42.20 17.40 -14.29
C ASN A 455 -41.31 17.03 -13.08
N ALA A 456 -41.30 15.78 -12.65
CA ALA A 456 -40.47 15.32 -11.56
C ALA A 456 -38.94 15.48 -11.88
N VAL A 457 -38.52 15.18 -13.11
CA VAL A 457 -37.14 15.40 -13.55
C VAL A 457 -36.78 16.89 -13.53
N ILE A 458 -37.66 17.77 -13.95
CA ILE A 458 -37.48 19.24 -13.91
C ILE A 458 -37.28 19.71 -12.46
N GLU A 459 -38.10 19.26 -11.53
CA GLU A 459 -37.96 19.62 -10.12
C GLU A 459 -36.69 19.07 -9.49
N ASN A 460 -36.34 17.83 -9.79
CA ASN A 460 -35.10 17.24 -9.33
C ASN A 460 -33.87 17.97 -9.88
N ALA A 461 -33.90 18.42 -11.15
CA ALA A 461 -32.84 19.23 -11.75
C ALA A 461 -32.70 20.59 -11.04
N ARG A 462 -33.82 21.26 -10.72
CA ARG A 462 -33.85 22.53 -9.97
C ARG A 462 -33.22 22.39 -8.60
N ASN A 463 -33.50 21.28 -7.91
CA ASN A 463 -32.95 20.99 -6.58
C ASN A 463 -31.52 20.44 -6.60
N GLY A 464 -30.87 20.38 -7.78
CA GLY A 464 -29.50 19.89 -7.94
C GLY A 464 -29.30 18.41 -7.65
N MET A 465 -30.35 17.62 -7.77
CA MET A 465 -30.31 16.16 -7.51
C MET A 465 -29.49 15.40 -8.58
N TYR A 466 -29.35 15.95 -9.77
CA TYR A 466 -28.58 15.33 -10.85
C TYR A 466 -27.16 15.88 -10.91
N ASP A 467 -26.21 15.00 -11.23
CA ASP A 467 -24.84 15.41 -11.56
C ASP A 467 -24.84 16.20 -12.87
N ILE A 468 -24.06 17.29 -12.91
CA ILE A 468 -23.95 18.15 -14.09
C ILE A 468 -23.51 17.36 -15.33
N GLY A 469 -22.66 16.35 -15.18
CA GLY A 469 -22.25 15.44 -16.24
C GLY A 469 -23.39 14.61 -16.84
N SER A 470 -24.52 14.48 -16.14
CA SER A 470 -25.72 13.80 -16.63
C SER A 470 -26.70 14.72 -17.40
N TYR A 471 -26.49 16.03 -17.36
CA TYR A 471 -27.40 17.01 -17.98
C TYR A 471 -27.51 16.84 -19.50
N ASP A 472 -26.40 16.52 -20.16
CA ASP A 472 -26.39 16.21 -21.58
C ASP A 472 -27.35 15.05 -21.93
N LYS A 473 -27.25 13.95 -21.18
CA LYS A 473 -28.10 12.77 -21.38
C LYS A 473 -29.57 13.06 -21.08
N ILE A 474 -29.86 13.82 -20.03
CA ILE A 474 -31.24 14.22 -19.66
C ILE A 474 -31.85 15.07 -20.78
N LEU A 475 -31.10 16.05 -21.29
CA LEU A 475 -31.53 16.90 -22.40
C LEU A 475 -31.82 16.07 -23.66
N GLN A 476 -30.98 15.10 -23.98
CA GLN A 476 -31.18 14.20 -25.12
C GLN A 476 -32.49 13.40 -25.01
N ILE A 477 -32.84 12.90 -23.82
CA ILE A 477 -34.11 12.19 -23.57
C ILE A 477 -35.31 13.12 -23.80
N PHE A 478 -35.28 14.36 -23.29
CA PHE A 478 -36.34 15.32 -23.49
C PHE A 478 -36.49 15.73 -24.97
N LEU A 479 -35.38 15.85 -25.70
CA LEU A 479 -35.42 16.12 -27.13
C LEU A 479 -36.01 14.93 -27.92
N GLN A 480 -35.76 13.69 -27.51
CA GLN A 480 -36.41 12.52 -28.10
C GLN A 480 -37.94 12.53 -27.85
N ILE A 481 -38.35 12.84 -26.62
CA ILE A 481 -39.78 12.96 -26.27
C ILE A 481 -40.44 14.10 -27.06
N TYR A 482 -39.73 15.24 -27.25
CA TYR A 482 -40.19 16.32 -28.11
C TYR A 482 -40.41 15.87 -29.56
N THR A 483 -39.57 14.99 -30.11
CA THR A 483 -39.79 14.45 -31.50
C THR A 483 -41.04 13.60 -31.59
N ALA A 484 -41.56 13.07 -30.49
CA ALA A 484 -42.83 12.36 -30.43
C ALA A 484 -44.06 13.29 -30.37
N GLY A 485 -43.86 14.62 -30.34
CA GLY A 485 -44.93 15.61 -30.41
C GLY A 485 -45.26 16.32 -29.07
N PHE A 486 -44.51 16.07 -28.00
CA PHE A 486 -44.67 16.83 -26.74
C PHE A 486 -44.18 18.27 -26.87
N ASP A 487 -44.71 19.16 -26.02
CA ASP A 487 -44.44 20.59 -26.11
C ASP A 487 -42.96 20.92 -25.78
N ILE A 488 -42.38 21.86 -26.53
CA ILE A 488 -41.05 22.39 -26.30
C ILE A 488 -40.91 23.10 -24.95
N GLU A 489 -42.00 23.57 -24.36
CA GLU A 489 -42.02 24.20 -23.05
C GLU A 489 -41.39 23.36 -21.96
N TYR A 490 -41.53 22.03 -22.03
CA TYR A 490 -40.89 21.14 -21.06
C TYR A 490 -39.36 21.20 -21.13
N ILE A 491 -38.77 21.39 -22.32
CA ILE A 491 -37.31 21.53 -22.47
C ILE A 491 -36.88 22.90 -21.93
N ASP A 492 -37.62 23.98 -22.24
CA ASP A 492 -37.30 25.29 -21.70
C ASP A 492 -37.33 25.33 -20.19
N ARG A 493 -38.32 24.67 -19.55
CA ARG A 493 -38.43 24.52 -18.09
C ARG A 493 -37.30 23.69 -17.53
N LEU A 494 -36.91 22.60 -18.21
CA LEU A 494 -35.77 21.78 -17.83
C LEU A 494 -34.46 22.57 -17.83
N ILE A 495 -34.18 23.28 -18.93
CA ILE A 495 -32.96 24.09 -19.06
C ILE A 495 -32.90 25.18 -17.98
N LYS A 496 -34.02 25.84 -17.71
CA LYS A 496 -34.11 26.82 -16.64
C LYS A 496 -33.80 26.18 -15.28
N ALA A 497 -34.38 25.02 -14.98
CA ALA A 497 -34.13 24.29 -13.74
C ALA A 497 -32.67 23.83 -13.59
N MET A 498 -32.05 23.36 -14.68
CA MET A 498 -30.64 22.99 -14.71
C MET A 498 -29.73 24.20 -14.47
N CYS A 499 -30.04 25.35 -15.06
CA CYS A 499 -29.30 26.58 -14.81
C CYS A 499 -29.41 27.02 -13.34
N GLU A 500 -30.62 26.99 -12.76
CA GLU A 500 -30.85 27.28 -11.35
C GLU A 500 -30.05 26.31 -10.44
N GLY A 501 -30.00 25.01 -10.76
CA GLY A 501 -29.21 24.00 -10.06
C GLY A 501 -27.70 24.26 -10.10
N ILE A 502 -27.17 24.75 -11.22
CA ILE A 502 -25.76 25.16 -11.36
C ILE A 502 -25.47 26.41 -10.54
N GLU A 503 -26.31 27.44 -10.65
CA GLU A 503 -26.12 28.75 -9.99
C GLU A 503 -26.19 28.64 -8.45
N THR A 504 -27.09 27.82 -7.93
CA THR A 504 -27.25 27.60 -6.48
C THR A 504 -26.16 26.69 -5.91
N LYS A 505 -25.24 26.18 -6.75
CA LYS A 505 -24.20 25.20 -6.36
C LYS A 505 -24.77 23.91 -5.72
N SER A 506 -26.05 23.63 -5.91
CA SER A 506 -26.66 22.39 -5.43
C SER A 506 -26.30 21.19 -6.31
N ALA A 507 -26.04 21.41 -7.60
CA ALA A 507 -25.57 20.39 -8.51
C ALA A 507 -24.02 20.26 -8.47
N THR A 508 -23.50 19.04 -8.57
CA THR A 508 -22.07 18.72 -8.56
C THR A 508 -21.66 18.06 -9.87
N GLY A 509 -20.36 18.09 -10.20
CA GLY A 509 -19.80 17.44 -11.39
C GLY A 509 -19.28 18.40 -12.44
N ILE A 510 -18.91 17.86 -13.60
CA ILE A 510 -18.35 18.57 -14.74
C ILE A 510 -19.31 18.43 -15.91
N LEU A 511 -19.58 19.53 -16.59
CA LEU A 511 -20.37 19.50 -17.82
C LEU A 511 -19.47 18.99 -18.97
N ASP A 512 -19.63 17.72 -19.30
CA ASP A 512 -18.92 17.06 -20.39
C ASP A 512 -19.92 16.73 -21.49
N CYS A 513 -19.87 17.49 -22.58
CA CYS A 513 -20.80 17.37 -23.69
C CYS A 513 -20.23 16.42 -24.75
N ILE A 514 -20.51 15.14 -24.62
CA ILE A 514 -20.15 14.14 -25.60
C ILE A 514 -21.21 14.11 -26.71
N GLY A 515 -21.11 15.00 -27.65
CA GLY A 515 -22.03 15.09 -28.80
C GLY A 515 -21.87 13.95 -29.81
N THR A 516 -22.18 12.71 -29.42
CA THR A 516 -22.04 11.51 -30.29
C THR A 516 -23.37 10.95 -30.83
N MET A 517 -24.50 11.63 -30.61
CA MET A 517 -25.78 11.13 -31.09
C MET A 517 -26.05 11.49 -32.54
N SER A 518 -26.45 10.52 -33.37
CA SER A 518 -27.03 10.79 -34.68
C SER A 518 -28.45 11.30 -34.51
N TRP A 519 -28.68 12.55 -34.83
CA TRP A 519 -29.99 13.18 -34.73
C TRP A 519 -30.86 12.86 -35.96
N GLU A 520 -32.12 12.46 -35.75
CA GLU A 520 -33.07 12.17 -36.80
C GLU A 520 -33.48 13.43 -37.59
N SER A 521 -33.33 14.62 -37.01
CA SER A 521 -33.69 15.92 -37.58
C SER A 521 -32.65 16.98 -37.38
N LYS A 522 -32.31 17.77 -38.40
CA LYS A 522 -31.46 18.95 -38.30
C LYS A 522 -32.02 20.00 -37.31
N LYS A 523 -33.33 20.09 -37.19
CA LYS A 523 -33.98 21.01 -36.22
C LYS A 523 -33.68 20.61 -34.79
N THR A 524 -33.75 19.34 -34.45
CA THR A 524 -33.47 18.82 -33.11
C THR A 524 -31.97 18.99 -32.76
N GLU A 525 -31.09 18.80 -33.74
CA GLU A 525 -29.66 19.03 -33.55
C GLU A 525 -29.33 20.52 -33.28
N GLN A 526 -30.04 21.44 -33.97
CA GLN A 526 -29.86 22.88 -33.72
C GLN A 526 -30.34 23.26 -32.32
N LEU A 527 -31.51 22.74 -31.88
CA LEU A 527 -32.05 22.95 -30.54
C LEU A 527 -31.08 22.43 -29.47
N TYR A 528 -30.55 21.23 -29.65
CA TYR A 528 -29.55 20.65 -28.74
C TYR A 528 -28.33 21.58 -28.61
N LYS A 529 -27.72 22.01 -29.73
CA LYS A 529 -26.56 22.91 -29.73
C LYS A 529 -26.87 24.23 -29.04
N GLN A 530 -28.06 24.77 -29.21
CA GLN A 530 -28.51 26.00 -28.56
C GLN A 530 -28.59 25.87 -27.05
N TYR A 531 -29.24 24.79 -26.56
CA TYR A 531 -29.45 24.57 -25.14
C TYR A 531 -28.14 24.19 -24.42
N ILE A 532 -27.29 23.40 -25.06
CA ILE A 532 -25.98 23.05 -24.49
C ILE A 532 -25.10 24.32 -24.35
N ARG A 533 -25.09 25.19 -25.33
CA ARG A 533 -24.34 26.48 -25.20
C ARG A 533 -24.83 27.30 -24.01
N LYS A 534 -26.14 27.39 -23.79
CA LYS A 534 -26.70 28.10 -22.64
C LYS A 534 -26.25 27.51 -21.32
N LEU A 535 -26.28 26.16 -21.19
CA LEU A 535 -25.79 25.46 -19.99
C LEU A 535 -24.29 25.70 -19.78
N GLN A 536 -23.48 25.65 -20.84
CA GLN A 536 -22.04 25.91 -20.78
C GLN A 536 -21.73 27.34 -20.32
N GLU A 537 -22.47 28.34 -20.82
CA GLU A 537 -22.28 29.73 -20.40
C GLU A 537 -22.56 29.93 -18.91
N VAL A 538 -23.66 29.33 -18.41
CA VAL A 538 -24.01 29.40 -16.97
C VAL A 538 -22.99 28.61 -16.13
N TYR A 539 -22.58 27.46 -16.61
CA TYR A 539 -21.58 26.63 -15.93
C TYR A 539 -20.23 27.35 -15.80
N ASN A 540 -19.74 27.92 -16.90
CA ASN A 540 -18.47 28.68 -16.92
C ASN A 540 -18.51 29.87 -15.96
N LYS A 541 -19.59 30.67 -15.97
CA LYS A 541 -19.78 31.76 -15.01
C LYS A 541 -19.81 31.32 -13.56
N SER A 542 -20.46 30.16 -13.28
CA SER A 542 -20.50 29.60 -11.93
C SER A 542 -19.11 29.11 -11.48
N MET A 543 -18.33 28.54 -12.40
CA MET A 543 -16.96 28.09 -12.12
C MET A 543 -15.99 29.25 -11.90
N GLU A 544 -16.12 30.33 -12.69
CA GLU A 544 -15.36 31.57 -12.49
C GLU A 544 -15.63 32.17 -11.10
N LYS A 545 -16.90 32.32 -10.72
CA LYS A 545 -17.29 32.78 -9.38
C LYS A 545 -16.79 31.91 -8.26
N LYS A 546 -16.80 30.58 -8.44
CA LYS A 546 -16.24 29.63 -7.46
C LYS A 546 -14.74 29.80 -7.30
N SER A 547 -14.01 30.01 -8.40
CA SER A 547 -12.57 30.28 -8.42
C SER A 547 -12.23 31.58 -7.65
N GLU A 548 -13.02 32.64 -7.84
CA GLU A 548 -12.89 33.88 -7.08
C GLU A 548 -13.12 33.70 -5.59
N ASP A 549 -14.18 32.95 -5.23
CA ASP A 549 -14.49 32.63 -3.82
C ASP A 549 -13.35 31.86 -3.15
N ASP A 550 -12.76 30.82 -3.82
CA ASP A 550 -11.68 30.00 -3.31
C ASP A 550 -10.40 30.80 -3.10
N LEU A 551 -9.99 31.65 -4.07
CA LEU A 551 -8.82 32.51 -3.97
C LEU A 551 -8.94 33.52 -2.82
N ASN A 552 -10.11 34.10 -2.61
CA ASN A 552 -10.38 35.07 -1.55
C ASN A 552 -10.47 34.38 -0.16
N ILE A 553 -10.86 33.09 -0.09
CA ILE A 553 -10.78 32.29 1.14
C ILE A 553 -9.31 32.05 1.52
N PHE A 554 -8.46 31.71 0.55
CA PHE A 554 -7.02 31.50 0.82
C PHE A 554 -6.34 32.73 1.39
N LEU A 555 -6.70 33.95 0.93
CA LEU A 555 -6.17 35.20 1.47
C LEU A 555 -6.39 35.37 2.98
N LYS A 556 -7.37 34.69 3.59
CA LYS A 556 -7.67 34.81 5.02
C LYS A 556 -6.75 33.94 5.90
N GLU A 557 -6.00 33.03 5.32
CA GLU A 557 -5.17 32.08 6.04
C GLU A 557 -3.73 32.59 6.27
N ASP A 558 -3.00 31.99 7.22
CA ASP A 558 -1.62 32.41 7.55
C ASP A 558 -0.62 32.03 6.43
N ASN A 559 -0.84 30.89 5.77
CA ASN A 559 -0.02 30.41 4.65
C ASN A 559 -0.66 30.70 3.28
N TRP A 560 -1.35 31.83 3.18
CA TRP A 560 -2.14 32.23 2.02
C TRP A 560 -1.38 32.17 0.68
N ALA A 561 -0.14 32.64 0.65
CA ALA A 561 0.65 32.67 -0.57
C ALA A 561 1.03 31.27 -1.08
N GLN A 562 1.29 30.33 -0.17
CA GLN A 562 1.54 28.93 -0.53
C GLN A 562 0.27 28.29 -1.12
N LYS A 563 -0.90 28.54 -0.54
CA LYS A 563 -2.17 27.99 -1.03
C LYS A 563 -2.55 28.52 -2.41
N ILE A 564 -2.37 29.81 -2.64
CA ILE A 564 -2.56 30.40 -3.97
C ILE A 564 -1.55 29.82 -4.97
N TYR A 565 -0.29 29.62 -4.56
CA TYR A 565 0.72 29.01 -5.43
C TYR A 565 0.33 27.58 -5.83
N ASP A 566 -0.10 26.77 -4.87
CA ASP A 566 -0.52 25.38 -5.10
C ASP A 566 -1.77 25.33 -5.99
N TYR A 567 -2.71 26.24 -5.79
CA TYR A 567 -3.87 26.41 -6.67
C TYR A 567 -3.46 26.71 -8.12
N CYS A 568 -2.61 27.73 -8.33
CA CYS A 568 -2.13 28.10 -9.67
C CYS A 568 -1.30 26.98 -10.32
N LEU A 569 -0.51 26.24 -9.53
CA LEU A 569 0.28 25.11 -10.01
C LEU A 569 -0.62 23.97 -10.50
N ASN A 570 -1.71 23.69 -9.80
CA ASN A 570 -2.67 22.65 -10.17
C ASN A 570 -3.45 22.99 -11.44
N VAL A 571 -3.76 24.27 -11.66
CA VAL A 571 -4.39 24.75 -12.90
C VAL A 571 -3.44 24.62 -14.10
N LYS A 572 -2.12 24.72 -13.89
CA LYS A 572 -1.07 24.69 -14.93
C LYS A 572 -0.62 23.28 -15.34
N HIS A 573 -1.33 22.20 -15.03
CA HIS A 573 -0.87 20.82 -15.25
C HIS A 573 -0.43 20.53 -16.72
N PRO A 574 0.72 19.81 -16.95
CA PRO A 574 1.43 19.76 -18.26
C PRO A 574 0.69 19.08 -19.41
N GLN A 575 -0.42 18.43 -19.20
CA GLN A 575 -1.13 17.69 -20.24
C GLN A 575 -2.15 18.51 -21.05
N LYS A 576 -2.39 19.79 -20.71
CA LYS A 576 -3.34 20.68 -21.43
C LYS A 576 -2.77 22.08 -21.58
N GLN A 577 -1.74 22.21 -22.41
CA GLN A 577 -0.95 23.45 -22.56
C GLN A 577 -1.72 24.65 -23.16
N GLU A 578 -2.85 24.42 -23.86
CA GLU A 578 -3.61 25.48 -24.54
C GLU A 578 -4.67 26.17 -23.67
N ASP A 579 -5.07 25.58 -22.53
CA ASP A 579 -6.27 26.02 -21.79
C ASP A 579 -5.99 26.75 -20.47
N TYR A 580 -4.71 26.80 -20.00
CA TYR A 580 -4.44 27.30 -18.67
C TYR A 580 -4.51 28.84 -18.56
N THR A 581 -4.15 29.57 -19.62
CA THR A 581 -4.25 31.03 -19.65
C THR A 581 -5.70 31.51 -19.54
N LYS A 582 -6.64 30.77 -20.15
CA LYS A 582 -8.08 31.06 -20.02
C LYS A 582 -8.61 30.79 -18.62
N LYS A 583 -8.02 29.81 -17.89
CA LYS A 583 -8.46 29.43 -16.54
C LYS A 583 -7.90 30.32 -15.43
N LEU A 584 -6.76 30.98 -15.68
CA LEU A 584 -6.13 31.89 -14.72
C LEU A 584 -6.36 33.38 -15.09
N SER A 585 -6.98 33.68 -16.22
CA SER A 585 -7.28 35.04 -16.63
C SER A 585 -8.79 35.32 -16.45
N PRO A 586 -9.19 36.43 -15.78
CA PRO A 586 -8.32 37.34 -15.04
C PRO A 586 -7.93 36.81 -13.66
N PHE A 587 -6.68 36.94 -13.24
CA PHE A 587 -6.18 36.42 -11.96
C PHE A 587 -6.25 37.44 -10.82
N LEU A 588 -5.66 38.63 -11.01
CA LEU A 588 -5.67 39.67 -9.96
C LEU A 588 -7.04 40.28 -9.78
N LYS A 589 -7.83 40.39 -10.84
CA LYS A 589 -9.20 40.86 -10.77
C LYS A 589 -10.12 39.90 -9.96
N ALA A 590 -9.79 38.63 -9.95
CA ALA A 590 -10.48 37.60 -9.15
C ALA A 590 -10.14 37.69 -7.64
N LEU A 591 -9.06 38.39 -7.27
CA LEU A 591 -8.63 38.59 -5.89
C LEU A 591 -9.18 39.92 -5.34
N ASP A 592 -9.54 39.90 -4.04
CA ASP A 592 -9.74 41.15 -3.31
C ASP A 592 -8.39 41.84 -3.11
N VAL A 593 -8.04 42.70 -4.07
CA VAL A 593 -6.75 43.40 -4.11
C VAL A 593 -6.52 44.24 -2.86
N LYS A 594 -7.56 44.80 -2.24
CA LYS A 594 -7.43 45.56 -1.00
C LYS A 594 -6.97 44.66 0.15
N THR A 595 -7.60 43.51 0.29
CA THR A 595 -7.18 42.49 1.29
C THR A 595 -5.79 41.97 0.97
N LEU A 596 -5.47 41.70 -0.30
CA LEU A 596 -4.14 41.25 -0.73
C LEU A 596 -3.04 42.26 -0.38
N ILE A 597 -3.23 43.57 -0.62
CA ILE A 597 -2.29 44.62 -0.24
C ILE A 597 -2.04 44.58 1.28
N GLY A 598 -3.09 44.60 2.08
CA GLY A 598 -2.96 44.52 3.54
C GLY A 598 -2.22 43.24 4.02
N LYS A 599 -2.43 42.10 3.34
CA LYS A 599 -1.68 40.86 3.61
C LYS A 599 -0.20 41.00 3.22
N LEU A 600 0.13 41.60 2.09
CA LEU A 600 1.51 41.79 1.67
C LEU A 600 2.28 42.74 2.62
N GLU A 601 1.64 43.78 3.12
CA GLU A 601 2.23 44.70 4.10
C GLU A 601 2.60 44.03 5.40
N THR A 602 1.76 43.07 5.86
CA THR A 602 1.92 42.40 7.14
C THR A 602 2.59 41.03 7.04
N SER A 603 2.85 40.50 5.86
CA SER A 603 3.39 39.16 5.62
C SER A 603 4.85 39.03 5.99
N ASN A 604 5.25 37.82 6.37
CA ASN A 604 6.64 37.44 6.51
C ASN A 604 7.34 37.29 5.13
N GLY A 605 8.68 37.18 5.15
CA GLY A 605 9.47 37.07 3.92
C GLY A 605 9.16 35.84 3.10
N GLU A 606 8.71 34.74 3.70
CA GLU A 606 8.32 33.50 3.03
C GLU A 606 7.07 33.70 2.16
N ASN A 607 6.03 34.31 2.71
CA ASN A 607 4.82 34.64 1.97
C ASN A 607 5.10 35.64 0.84
N LEU A 608 5.95 36.66 1.06
CA LEU A 608 6.34 37.61 0.02
C LEU A 608 7.07 36.90 -1.14
N GLN A 609 8.05 36.07 -0.85
CA GLN A 609 8.77 35.29 -1.85
C GLN A 609 7.86 34.31 -2.59
N LYS A 610 6.94 33.67 -1.87
CA LYS A 610 6.00 32.73 -2.46
C LYS A 610 5.02 33.46 -3.39
N PHE A 611 4.52 34.62 -3.02
CA PHE A 611 3.65 35.43 -3.88
C PHE A 611 4.38 35.91 -5.13
N ALA A 612 5.65 36.32 -5.05
CA ALA A 612 6.46 36.59 -6.22
C ALA A 612 6.55 35.37 -7.16
N SER A 613 6.62 34.15 -6.58
CA SER A 613 6.58 32.90 -7.36
C SER A 613 5.20 32.69 -8.01
N VAL A 614 4.10 33.05 -7.35
CA VAL A 614 2.75 33.04 -7.94
C VAL A 614 2.70 33.98 -9.19
N LEU A 615 3.16 35.19 -9.05
CA LEU A 615 3.17 36.14 -10.20
C LEU A 615 4.00 35.61 -11.37
N ARG A 616 5.16 35.00 -11.08
CA ARG A 616 5.99 34.33 -12.09
C ARG A 616 5.29 33.15 -12.75
N LEU A 617 4.46 32.41 -12.00
CA LEU A 617 3.71 31.27 -12.50
C LEU A 617 2.55 31.72 -13.39
N VAL A 618 1.81 32.75 -12.97
CA VAL A 618 0.61 33.26 -13.65
C VAL A 618 0.99 34.05 -14.88
N TYR A 619 2.00 34.94 -14.80
CA TYR A 619 2.46 35.82 -15.87
C TYR A 619 3.83 35.41 -16.42
N PRO A 620 3.96 34.29 -17.16
CA PRO A 620 5.25 33.85 -17.70
C PRO A 620 5.73 34.72 -18.86
N LEU A 621 7.05 34.92 -18.92
CA LEU A 621 7.73 35.81 -19.89
C LEU A 621 7.50 35.52 -21.39
N GLN A 622 6.90 34.37 -21.72
CA GLN A 622 6.73 33.89 -23.11
C GLN A 622 5.29 34.01 -23.63
N TYR A 623 4.38 34.64 -22.89
CA TYR A 623 2.96 34.68 -23.24
C TYR A 623 2.52 36.05 -23.83
N ASN A 624 1.44 35.97 -24.65
CA ASN A 624 0.79 37.15 -25.22
C ASN A 624 0.31 38.10 -24.10
N PRO A 625 0.81 39.36 -24.04
CA PRO A 625 0.43 40.33 -23.01
C PRO A 625 -1.08 40.61 -22.97
N ASN A 626 -1.78 40.43 -24.08
CA ASN A 626 -3.23 40.63 -24.18
C ASN A 626 -4.05 39.57 -23.44
N ALA A 627 -3.47 38.44 -23.01
CA ALA A 627 -4.19 37.40 -22.31
C ALA A 627 -4.67 37.79 -20.90
N PHE A 628 -4.04 38.81 -20.29
CA PHE A 628 -4.34 39.30 -18.93
C PHE A 628 -4.68 40.78 -18.89
N ILE A 629 -5.24 41.33 -19.96
CA ILE A 629 -5.55 42.76 -20.09
C ILE A 629 -6.55 43.21 -19.01
N GLU A 630 -7.43 42.31 -18.56
CA GLU A 630 -8.41 42.60 -17.51
C GLU A 630 -7.78 42.79 -16.13
N ASP A 631 -6.56 42.32 -15.91
CA ASP A 631 -5.81 42.44 -14.64
C ASP A 631 -5.04 43.79 -14.56
N ASN A 632 -5.01 44.59 -15.61
CA ASN A 632 -4.14 45.78 -15.70
C ASN A 632 -4.42 46.82 -14.62
N GLU A 633 -5.67 47.09 -14.27
CA GLU A 633 -6.03 48.04 -13.22
C GLU A 633 -5.58 47.55 -11.83
N GLU A 634 -5.79 46.28 -11.54
CA GLU A 634 -5.40 45.65 -10.28
C GLU A 634 -3.88 45.57 -10.15
N ARG A 635 -3.18 45.31 -11.25
CA ARG A 635 -1.70 45.31 -11.31
C ARG A 635 -1.15 46.69 -11.00
N LYS A 636 -1.74 47.77 -11.57
CA LYS A 636 -1.37 49.17 -11.28
C LYS A 636 -1.50 49.49 -9.79
N LYS A 637 -2.67 49.15 -9.19
CA LYS A 637 -2.93 49.36 -7.76
C LYS A 637 -1.91 48.64 -6.90
N LEU A 638 -1.62 47.36 -7.23
CA LEU A 638 -0.68 46.55 -6.48
C LEU A 638 0.77 47.04 -6.62
N CYS A 639 1.17 47.47 -7.84
CA CYS A 639 2.49 48.07 -8.10
C CYS A 639 2.72 49.32 -7.28
N LEU A 640 1.75 50.24 -7.25
CA LEU A 640 1.81 51.47 -6.44
C LEU A 640 1.92 51.16 -4.95
N ALA A 641 1.15 50.18 -4.48
CA ALA A 641 1.23 49.74 -3.08
C ALA A 641 2.62 49.13 -2.74
N MET A 642 3.21 48.31 -3.61
CA MET A 642 4.55 47.75 -3.39
C MET A 642 5.64 48.81 -3.39
N LYS A 643 5.53 49.84 -4.27
CA LYS A 643 6.43 50.99 -4.29
C LYS A 643 6.36 51.75 -2.95
N HIS A 644 5.15 52.03 -2.46
CA HIS A 644 4.93 52.68 -1.17
C HIS A 644 5.48 51.84 0.00
N CYS A 645 5.24 50.54 0.03
CA CYS A 645 5.82 49.65 1.05
C CYS A 645 7.35 49.67 1.03
N LYS A 646 7.96 49.64 -0.15
CA LYS A 646 9.42 49.71 -0.35
C LYS A 646 10.02 51.02 0.16
N GLU A 647 9.35 52.14 -0.08
CA GLU A 647 9.81 53.47 0.35
C GLU A 647 9.76 53.64 1.89
N ASN A 648 8.74 53.11 2.52
CA ASN A 648 8.52 53.21 3.96
C ASN A 648 9.20 52.12 4.79
N GLU A 649 9.72 51.09 4.17
CA GLU A 649 10.38 49.96 4.88
C GLU A 649 11.80 50.35 5.30
N THR A 650 12.25 49.91 6.46
CA THR A 650 13.60 50.17 6.96
C THR A 650 14.57 49.01 6.70
N GLN A 651 14.07 47.78 6.67
CA GLN A 651 14.86 46.58 6.47
C GLN A 651 15.20 46.32 5.00
N LEU A 652 16.49 46.27 4.66
CA LEU A 652 16.97 46.08 3.30
C LEU A 652 16.43 44.79 2.65
N ILE A 653 16.31 43.72 3.37
CA ILE A 653 15.80 42.44 2.83
C ILE A 653 14.32 42.56 2.44
N ARG A 654 13.51 43.24 3.23
CA ARG A 654 12.09 43.48 2.91
C ARG A 654 11.93 44.44 1.73
N LYS A 655 12.75 45.50 1.66
CA LYS A 655 12.79 46.37 0.48
C LYS A 655 13.05 45.57 -0.81
N PHE A 656 13.99 44.62 -0.74
CA PHE A 656 14.32 43.77 -1.86
C PHE A 656 13.17 42.83 -2.23
N GLN A 657 12.47 42.28 -1.25
CA GLN A 657 11.30 41.44 -1.50
C GLN A 657 10.14 42.17 -2.16
N TYR A 658 9.84 43.41 -1.73
CA TYR A 658 8.85 44.27 -2.36
C TYR A 658 9.29 44.67 -3.80
N GLN A 659 10.56 44.93 -4.01
CA GLN A 659 11.13 45.22 -5.32
C GLN A 659 10.94 44.04 -6.30
N ILE A 660 11.16 42.83 -5.87
CA ILE A 660 10.94 41.63 -6.72
C ILE A 660 9.48 41.52 -7.16
N ILE A 661 8.52 41.74 -6.24
CA ILE A 661 7.09 41.75 -6.58
C ILE A 661 6.77 42.88 -7.57
N GLU A 662 7.25 44.10 -7.31
CA GLU A 662 7.11 45.25 -8.19
C GLU A 662 7.64 44.96 -9.61
N GLU A 663 8.84 44.39 -9.73
CA GLU A 663 9.45 44.01 -10.99
C GLU A 663 8.62 42.99 -11.79
N TYR A 664 8.02 42.00 -11.13
CA TYR A 664 7.14 41.05 -11.80
C TYR A 664 5.84 41.67 -12.26
N LEU A 665 5.31 42.66 -11.55
CA LEU A 665 4.11 43.38 -11.95
C LEU A 665 4.38 44.34 -13.13
N LEU A 666 5.57 44.94 -13.22
CA LEU A 666 5.96 45.89 -14.27
C LEU A 666 6.38 45.22 -15.59
N LYS A 667 6.92 44.02 -15.57
CA LYS A 667 7.48 43.29 -16.74
C LYS A 667 6.53 43.10 -17.92
N PHE A 668 5.23 43.34 -17.76
CA PHE A 668 4.19 43.03 -18.74
C PHE A 668 3.31 44.21 -19.10
N THR A 669 3.75 45.43 -18.83
CA THR A 669 3.00 46.63 -19.17
C THR A 669 3.86 47.58 -20.00
N ASP A 670 3.30 48.12 -21.08
CA ASP A 670 3.82 49.29 -21.79
C ASP A 670 3.78 50.56 -20.90
N PHE A 671 4.15 50.39 -19.62
CA PHE A 671 4.05 51.40 -18.56
C PHE A 671 5.20 52.41 -18.54
N GLU A 672 6.12 52.37 -19.51
CA GLU A 672 7.24 53.33 -19.52
C GLU A 672 6.81 54.77 -19.84
N GLU A 673 5.61 54.98 -20.35
CA GLU A 673 5.17 56.35 -20.71
C GLU A 673 4.37 57.09 -19.64
N SER A 674 3.73 56.44 -18.67
CA SER A 674 2.90 57.14 -17.68
C SER A 674 3.49 57.26 -16.26
N ALA A 675 4.70 56.79 -16.03
CA ALA A 675 5.42 56.96 -14.75
C ALA A 675 6.42 58.13 -14.76
N LYS A 676 6.39 58.96 -15.80
CA LYS A 676 7.20 60.21 -15.91
C LYS A 676 6.39 61.48 -15.70
N GLU A 677 5.10 61.42 -15.42
CA GLU A 677 4.30 62.47 -14.84
C GLU A 677 3.97 62.09 -13.37
#